data_a068857f68ba9f77cc588eb93976e98a
#
_entry.id   a068857f68ba9f77cc588eb93976e98a
#
_cell.length_a   1.000
_cell.length_b   1.000
_cell.length_c   1.000
_cell.angle_alpha   90.00
_cell.angle_beta   90.00
_cell.angle_gamma   90.00
#
_symmetry.space_group_name_H-M   'P 1'
#
loop_
_entity.id
_entity.type
_entity.pdbx_description
1 polymer ?
#
loop_
_entity_poly.entity_id
_entity_poly.type
_entity_poly.pdbx_seq_one_letter_code
_entity_poly.pdbx_strand_id
1 'polypeptide(L)'
;MPRKTSIERYRNIGIVAHVDAGKTTTTERVLFYTGLSHKIGEVHDGAATMDWMEQEQERGITITSAATTCFWSGMEQQFDQHRINIIDTPGHVDFTIEVERSLRVLDGAVVVFCGSSGVEPQSETVWRQADKYQVPRLVFVNKMDRAGADFERVVGQIRKRLGANCVPIQINMGAEEEFHGVIDLIKMKSINWNGDDMGMTFTYEDIPAEYLEKAEQYRTEMVEAAAEASDELMDKYLEGETLTEEEIRLGLRTRTLNNEIVLATCGSAFKNKGVQAVLDAVVHYLPSPNEVKAITGILDDKDETEAERHPTDEEPFSALAFKIATDPFVGTLTFFRCYSGVVNTGDTVYNPVKGKRERFGRIVQMHAKDREEIKEVRAGDIAAAIGLKDVTTGDTLCDPNNIITLERMEFPDPVISIAVEPKSQADQEKMGIALSKLAAEDPSFKVKTDDETGQTIISGMGELHLDIIIDRMKREFKVECNVGNPQVAYRETLRKDVEVEGKFIRQSGGRGQFGHVWLRIEPQEEDFGYEFVNEIVGGTVPKEFIPAVDKGIQEQMRSGVLAGYPVLDVKVTLFDGSYHDVDSSEMAFKIAGSMGFKKGAAEANPVLLEPTMKVEVTTPEDWMGDVVGDLNRRRGMIEGMEDGVAGIKMIRAKVPLSEMFGYATDLRSQTQGRASYSMEFFNYSEAPNNVARAIIESRI
;
A
#
# COMPACT_ATOMS: atom_id res chain seq x y z
N MET A 1 12.26 -9.88 32.14
CA MET A 1 13.45 -10.58 31.65
C MET A 1 14.21 -9.68 30.68
N PRO A 2 15.55 -9.76 30.54
CA PRO A 2 16.26 -8.97 29.55
C PRO A 2 15.87 -9.40 28.13
N ARG A 3 16.02 -8.49 27.14
CA ARG A 3 15.81 -8.81 25.72
C ARG A 3 16.73 -9.95 25.31
N LYS A 4 16.19 -10.91 24.52
CA LYS A 4 17.01 -11.97 23.93
C LYS A 4 17.91 -11.43 22.81
N THR A 5 17.40 -10.48 22.03
CA THR A 5 18.12 -9.79 20.95
C THR A 5 18.05 -8.29 21.21
N SER A 6 19.18 -7.58 21.15
CA SER A 6 19.17 -6.13 21.34
C SER A 6 18.46 -5.45 20.16
N ILE A 7 17.85 -4.30 20.39
CA ILE A 7 17.03 -3.61 19.38
C ILE A 7 17.85 -3.20 18.15
N GLU A 8 19.11 -2.91 18.30
CA GLU A 8 20.04 -2.57 17.20
C GLU A 8 20.20 -3.72 16.20
N ARG A 9 19.91 -4.94 16.62
CA ARG A 9 19.98 -6.15 15.79
C ARG A 9 18.64 -6.60 15.22
N TYR A 10 17.58 -5.78 15.37
CA TYR A 10 16.31 -5.98 14.69
C TYR A 10 16.35 -5.35 13.30
N ARG A 11 15.71 -6.00 12.34
CA ARG A 11 15.43 -5.47 11.01
C ARG A 11 13.99 -5.81 10.64
N ASN A 12 13.14 -4.79 10.57
CA ASN A 12 11.76 -4.94 10.12
C ASN A 12 11.72 -4.53 8.65
N ILE A 13 11.73 -5.47 7.76
CA ILE A 13 11.85 -5.23 6.32
C ILE A 13 10.69 -5.81 5.53
N GLY A 14 10.40 -5.16 4.42
CA GLY A 14 9.50 -5.67 3.39
C GLY A 14 10.25 -6.08 2.14
N ILE A 15 9.79 -7.12 1.51
CA ILE A 15 10.20 -7.48 0.15
C ILE A 15 9.06 -7.07 -0.76
N VAL A 16 9.31 -6.08 -1.61
CA VAL A 16 8.34 -5.49 -2.50
C VAL A 16 8.83 -5.56 -3.95
N ALA A 17 7.91 -5.76 -4.88
CA ALA A 17 8.25 -5.89 -6.29
C ALA A 17 7.00 -5.73 -7.16
N HIS A 18 7.19 -5.45 -8.44
CA HIS A 18 6.14 -5.65 -9.42
C HIS A 18 5.91 -7.15 -9.68
N VAL A 19 4.80 -7.46 -10.32
CA VAL A 19 4.45 -8.85 -10.70
C VAL A 19 5.56 -9.43 -11.57
N ASP A 20 5.87 -10.70 -11.36
CA ASP A 20 6.90 -11.44 -12.10
C ASP A 20 8.36 -10.97 -11.93
N ALA A 21 8.66 -10.06 -11.01
CA ALA A 21 10.06 -9.71 -10.70
C ALA A 21 10.83 -10.80 -9.95
N GLY A 22 10.12 -11.81 -9.45
CA GLY A 22 10.71 -12.91 -8.68
C GLY A 22 10.74 -12.67 -7.18
N LYS A 23 9.79 -11.89 -6.67
CA LYS A 23 9.66 -11.58 -5.24
C LYS A 23 9.52 -12.83 -4.40
N THR A 24 8.54 -13.68 -4.70
CA THR A 24 8.28 -14.91 -3.93
C THR A 24 9.48 -15.85 -3.97
N THR A 25 10.11 -16.02 -5.14
CA THR A 25 11.34 -16.81 -5.25
C THR A 25 12.45 -16.25 -4.36
N THR A 26 12.63 -14.94 -4.34
CA THR A 26 13.62 -14.28 -3.47
C THR A 26 13.32 -14.54 -2.00
N THR A 27 12.07 -14.39 -1.58
CA THR A 27 11.65 -14.66 -0.20
C THR A 27 11.89 -16.11 0.19
N GLU A 28 11.53 -17.06 -0.66
CA GLU A 28 11.76 -18.48 -0.42
C GLU A 28 13.26 -18.83 -0.26
N ARG A 29 14.13 -18.18 -1.04
CA ARG A 29 15.59 -18.32 -0.88
C ARG A 29 16.09 -17.73 0.44
N VAL A 30 15.53 -16.60 0.86
CA VAL A 30 15.84 -16.02 2.19
C VAL A 30 15.47 -17.01 3.30
N LEU A 31 14.28 -17.60 3.25
CA LEU A 31 13.86 -18.60 4.23
C LEU A 31 14.75 -19.83 4.23
N PHE A 32 15.18 -20.29 3.07
CA PHE A 32 16.09 -21.42 2.93
C PHE A 32 17.46 -21.12 3.54
N TYR A 33 18.09 -19.99 3.19
CA TYR A 33 19.42 -19.63 3.69
C TYR A 33 19.46 -19.26 5.17
N THR A 34 18.33 -18.85 5.74
CA THR A 34 18.20 -18.58 7.19
C THR A 34 17.81 -19.83 8.00
N GLY A 35 17.64 -20.99 7.34
CA GLY A 35 17.36 -22.27 7.99
C GLY A 35 15.90 -22.51 8.40
N LEU A 36 14.97 -21.62 8.05
CA LEU A 36 13.55 -21.80 8.32
C LEU A 36 12.89 -22.82 7.40
N SER A 37 13.40 -23.01 6.21
CA SER A 37 12.93 -24.00 5.25
C SER A 37 14.06 -24.99 4.91
N HIS A 38 13.75 -26.27 4.91
CA HIS A 38 14.70 -27.33 4.52
C HIS A 38 14.65 -27.65 3.02
N LYS A 39 13.64 -27.13 2.34
CA LYS A 39 13.44 -27.28 0.89
C LYS A 39 13.15 -25.93 0.28
N ILE A 40 13.65 -25.72 -0.92
CA ILE A 40 13.28 -24.56 -1.71
C ILE A 40 11.88 -24.77 -2.27
N GLY A 41 10.94 -23.87 -1.89
CA GLY A 41 9.62 -23.80 -2.48
C GLY A 41 9.67 -23.11 -3.84
N GLU A 42 9.04 -23.69 -4.85
CA GLU A 42 8.91 -23.09 -6.17
C GLU A 42 7.48 -22.57 -6.40
N VAL A 43 7.36 -21.35 -6.95
CA VAL A 43 6.08 -20.72 -7.21
C VAL A 43 5.26 -21.51 -8.24
N HIS A 44 5.91 -22.01 -9.28
CA HIS A 44 5.27 -22.79 -10.34
C HIS A 44 4.71 -24.13 -9.86
N ASP A 45 5.26 -24.68 -8.80
CA ASP A 45 4.82 -25.94 -8.20
C ASP A 45 3.79 -25.72 -7.08
N GLY A 46 3.40 -24.46 -6.79
CA GLY A 46 2.51 -24.12 -5.68
C GLY A 46 3.08 -24.44 -4.30
N ALA A 47 4.40 -24.57 -4.19
CA ALA A 47 5.10 -25.03 -2.99
C ALA A 47 5.71 -23.88 -2.17
N ALA A 48 5.44 -22.62 -2.54
CA ALA A 48 5.98 -21.45 -1.85
C ALA A 48 5.45 -21.35 -0.41
N THR A 49 6.34 -21.19 0.55
CA THR A 49 6.02 -21.23 1.99
C THR A 49 5.25 -19.99 2.44
N MET A 50 5.52 -18.83 1.85
CA MET A 50 4.85 -17.57 2.19
C MET A 50 3.48 -17.42 1.48
N ASP A 51 3.23 -18.17 0.42
CA ASP A 51 1.93 -18.21 -0.26
C ASP A 51 1.05 -19.24 0.45
N TRP A 52 0.37 -18.82 1.49
CA TRP A 52 -0.42 -19.72 2.35
C TRP A 52 -1.89 -19.84 1.95
N MET A 53 -2.38 -18.94 1.11
CA MET A 53 -3.72 -19.06 0.52
C MET A 53 -3.67 -19.97 -0.70
N GLU A 54 -4.67 -20.85 -0.82
CA GLU A 54 -4.81 -21.74 -1.97
C GLU A 54 -4.85 -20.98 -3.30
N GLN A 55 -5.50 -19.81 -3.33
CA GLN A 55 -5.56 -18.94 -4.50
C GLN A 55 -4.20 -18.32 -4.87
N GLU A 56 -3.36 -18.02 -3.89
CA GLU A 56 -1.99 -17.55 -4.15
C GLU A 56 -1.17 -18.62 -4.84
N GLN A 57 -1.27 -19.86 -4.36
CA GLN A 57 -0.57 -21.01 -4.94
C GLN A 57 -1.06 -21.33 -6.36
N GLU A 58 -2.37 -21.33 -6.58
CA GLU A 58 -2.96 -21.60 -7.91
C GLU A 58 -2.64 -20.53 -8.95
N ARG A 59 -2.63 -19.26 -8.54
CA ARG A 59 -2.41 -18.11 -9.43
C ARG A 59 -0.95 -17.73 -9.57
N GLY A 60 -0.08 -18.22 -8.65
CA GLY A 60 1.33 -17.87 -8.61
C GLY A 60 1.60 -16.41 -8.27
N ILE A 61 0.69 -15.76 -7.56
CA ILE A 61 0.80 -14.36 -7.13
C ILE A 61 0.57 -14.22 -5.63
N THR A 62 1.23 -13.27 -4.98
CA THR A 62 0.96 -12.92 -3.59
C THR A 62 -0.26 -12.01 -3.53
N ILE A 63 -1.27 -12.41 -2.78
CA ILE A 63 -2.54 -11.68 -2.60
C ILE A 63 -2.53 -10.92 -1.28
N THR A 64 -2.11 -11.60 -0.21
CA THR A 64 -2.04 -11.00 1.13
C THR A 64 -0.61 -10.94 1.62
N SER A 65 -0.30 -9.93 2.43
CA SER A 65 1.00 -9.85 3.09
C SER A 65 1.17 -11.01 4.07
N ALA A 66 2.32 -11.66 4.04
CA ALA A 66 2.70 -12.67 5.03
C ALA A 66 3.88 -12.15 5.84
N ALA A 67 3.84 -12.33 7.15
CA ALA A 67 4.91 -11.92 8.06
C ALA A 67 5.61 -13.15 8.63
N THR A 68 6.93 -13.12 8.63
CA THR A 68 7.74 -14.18 9.25
C THR A 68 8.99 -13.62 9.90
N THR A 69 9.49 -14.34 10.90
CA THR A 69 10.73 -13.98 11.60
C THR A 69 11.82 -14.99 11.26
N CYS A 70 13.00 -14.50 10.89
CA CYS A 70 14.19 -15.30 10.67
C CYS A 70 15.42 -14.66 11.30
N PHE A 71 16.53 -15.39 11.31
CA PHE A 71 17.78 -14.96 11.92
C PHE A 71 18.92 -15.07 10.91
N TRP A 72 19.80 -14.09 10.93
CA TRP A 72 20.95 -14.04 10.04
C TRP A 72 22.21 -13.55 10.75
N SER A 73 23.33 -14.22 10.50
CA SER A 73 24.64 -13.89 11.09
C SER A 73 25.70 -13.54 10.05
N GLY A 74 25.32 -13.42 8.77
CA GLY A 74 26.22 -13.10 7.66
C GLY A 74 26.65 -14.29 6.85
N MET A 75 27.10 -14.04 5.61
CA MET A 75 27.65 -15.08 4.71
C MET A 75 28.86 -15.76 5.30
N GLU A 76 29.72 -15.02 6.00
CA GLU A 76 30.93 -15.48 6.67
C GLU A 76 30.77 -15.59 8.18
N GLN A 77 29.54 -15.58 8.69
CA GLN A 77 29.25 -15.55 10.14
C GLN A 77 29.88 -14.35 10.87
N GLN A 78 30.04 -13.25 10.16
CA GLN A 78 30.74 -12.05 10.64
C GLN A 78 29.89 -11.15 11.56
N PHE A 79 28.59 -11.39 11.64
CA PHE A 79 27.68 -10.62 12.49
C PHE A 79 27.24 -11.42 13.71
N ASP A 80 26.99 -10.73 14.82
CA ASP A 80 26.11 -11.25 15.84
C ASP A 80 24.73 -11.53 15.22
N GLN A 81 24.04 -12.53 15.75
CA GLN A 81 22.74 -12.91 15.21
C GLN A 81 21.76 -11.73 15.18
N HIS A 82 21.31 -11.38 13.97
CA HIS A 82 20.27 -10.40 13.73
C HIS A 82 18.92 -11.08 13.60
N ARG A 83 17.90 -10.43 14.15
CA ARG A 83 16.51 -10.83 14.04
C ARG A 83 15.86 -10.05 12.90
N ILE A 84 15.43 -10.74 11.88
CA ILE A 84 14.83 -10.13 10.70
C ILE A 84 13.35 -10.52 10.64
N ASN A 85 12.48 -9.54 10.76
CA ASN A 85 11.07 -9.68 10.49
C ASN A 85 10.82 -9.29 9.04
N ILE A 86 10.31 -10.22 8.26
CA ILE A 86 10.06 -10.03 6.82
C ILE A 86 8.56 -9.98 6.60
N ILE A 87 8.11 -8.94 5.92
CA ILE A 87 6.75 -8.85 5.38
C ILE A 87 6.83 -8.98 3.86
N ASP A 88 6.28 -10.06 3.34
CA ASP A 88 6.12 -10.28 1.91
C ASP A 88 4.83 -9.62 1.44
N THR A 89 4.90 -8.74 0.45
CA THR A 89 3.79 -7.90 0.00
C THR A 89 3.31 -8.27 -1.39
N PRO A 90 2.02 -8.10 -1.72
CA PRO A 90 1.53 -8.29 -3.08
C PRO A 90 2.22 -7.38 -4.09
N GLY A 91 2.37 -7.85 -5.32
CA GLY A 91 2.88 -7.04 -6.43
C GLY A 91 1.82 -6.51 -7.37
N HIS A 92 0.57 -6.95 -7.23
CA HIS A 92 -0.53 -6.57 -8.13
C HIS A 92 -1.22 -5.28 -7.68
N VAL A 93 -1.62 -4.45 -8.65
CA VAL A 93 -2.23 -3.13 -8.38
C VAL A 93 -3.53 -3.17 -7.60
N ASP A 94 -4.32 -4.21 -7.74
CA ASP A 94 -5.57 -4.38 -6.99
C ASP A 94 -5.32 -4.53 -5.49
N PHE A 95 -4.09 -4.86 -5.10
CA PHE A 95 -3.66 -5.04 -3.71
C PHE A 95 -2.72 -3.94 -3.22
N THR A 96 -2.74 -2.78 -3.85
CA THR A 96 -1.91 -1.61 -3.47
C THR A 96 -2.02 -1.27 -1.98
N ILE A 97 -3.19 -1.49 -1.39
CA ILE A 97 -3.42 -1.25 0.03
C ILE A 97 -2.61 -2.20 0.94
N GLU A 98 -2.41 -3.45 0.54
CA GLU A 98 -1.56 -4.38 1.29
C GLU A 98 -0.10 -3.91 1.30
N VAL A 99 0.35 -3.35 0.19
CA VAL A 99 1.68 -2.73 0.09
C VAL A 99 1.77 -1.51 1.01
N GLU A 100 0.77 -0.65 0.98
CA GLU A 100 0.74 0.57 1.81
C GLU A 100 0.72 0.26 3.30
N ARG A 101 -0.09 -0.71 3.72
CA ARG A 101 -0.09 -1.21 5.11
C ARG A 101 1.29 -1.69 5.55
N SER A 102 1.93 -2.48 4.69
CA SER A 102 3.24 -3.04 4.97
C SER A 102 4.29 -1.94 5.10
N LEU A 103 4.35 -1.02 4.14
CA LEU A 103 5.30 0.10 4.15
C LEU A 103 5.13 1.01 5.36
N ARG A 104 3.90 1.14 5.88
CA ARG A 104 3.63 1.96 7.07
C ARG A 104 4.30 1.43 8.33
N VAL A 105 4.47 0.12 8.44
CA VAL A 105 5.02 -0.55 9.63
C VAL A 105 6.44 -1.04 9.47
N LEU A 106 7.02 -0.90 8.28
CA LEU A 106 8.39 -1.31 7.98
C LEU A 106 9.39 -0.20 8.30
N ASP A 107 10.58 -0.61 8.67
CA ASP A 107 11.72 0.29 8.85
C ASP A 107 12.59 0.39 7.60
N GLY A 108 12.58 -0.65 6.78
CA GLY A 108 13.30 -0.69 5.52
C GLY A 108 12.65 -1.64 4.51
N ALA A 109 13.03 -1.54 3.26
CA ALA A 109 12.50 -2.38 2.19
C ALA A 109 13.60 -2.86 1.24
N VAL A 110 13.40 -4.06 0.72
CA VAL A 110 14.15 -4.59 -0.43
C VAL A 110 13.22 -4.54 -1.63
N VAL A 111 13.54 -3.72 -2.61
CA VAL A 111 12.77 -3.58 -3.85
C VAL A 111 13.39 -4.46 -4.92
N VAL A 112 12.65 -5.44 -5.37
CA VAL A 112 13.11 -6.40 -6.38
C VAL A 112 12.68 -5.94 -7.76
N PHE A 113 13.63 -5.77 -8.66
CA PHE A 113 13.41 -5.47 -10.07
C PHE A 113 13.79 -6.67 -10.93
N CYS A 114 13.12 -6.82 -12.06
CA CYS A 114 13.53 -7.81 -13.05
C CYS A 114 14.64 -7.25 -13.95
N GLY A 115 15.73 -7.97 -14.10
CA GLY A 115 16.86 -7.55 -14.93
C GLY A 115 16.53 -7.35 -16.41
N SER A 116 15.53 -8.07 -16.91
CA SER A 116 15.06 -7.95 -18.29
C SER A 116 13.97 -6.89 -18.48
N SER A 117 12.96 -6.87 -17.62
CA SER A 117 11.84 -5.90 -17.71
C SER A 117 12.21 -4.51 -17.20
N GLY A 118 13.06 -4.44 -16.18
CA GLY A 118 13.46 -3.19 -15.55
C GLY A 118 12.37 -2.57 -14.69
N VAL A 119 12.27 -1.23 -14.76
CA VAL A 119 11.26 -0.46 -14.00
C VAL A 119 9.93 -0.51 -14.73
N GLU A 120 8.91 -1.00 -14.05
CA GLU A 120 7.52 -1.07 -14.53
C GLU A 120 6.62 -0.09 -13.75
N PRO A 121 5.38 0.21 -14.21
CA PRO A 121 4.49 1.15 -13.53
C PRO A 121 4.16 0.76 -12.10
N GLN A 122 4.02 -0.53 -11.84
CA GLN A 122 3.82 -1.05 -10.48
C GLN A 122 5.03 -0.75 -9.58
N SER A 123 6.25 -0.80 -10.15
CA SER A 123 7.46 -0.39 -9.45
C SER A 123 7.42 1.08 -9.08
N GLU A 124 6.93 1.95 -9.98
CA GLU A 124 6.78 3.38 -9.72
C GLU A 124 5.79 3.67 -8.59
N THR A 125 4.67 2.94 -8.56
CA THR A 125 3.66 3.08 -7.51
C THR A 125 4.20 2.70 -6.14
N VAL A 126 4.83 1.53 -6.04
CA VAL A 126 5.47 1.05 -4.81
C VAL A 126 6.56 2.02 -4.35
N TRP A 127 7.34 2.54 -5.29
CA TRP A 127 8.40 3.49 -4.99
C TRP A 127 7.87 4.80 -4.40
N ARG A 128 6.80 5.36 -5.00
CA ARG A 128 6.15 6.57 -4.47
C ARG A 128 5.58 6.36 -3.08
N GLN A 129 5.00 5.19 -2.82
CA GLN A 129 4.51 4.83 -1.49
C GLN A 129 5.65 4.74 -0.48
N ALA A 130 6.79 4.16 -0.86
CA ALA A 130 7.97 4.12 -0.02
C ALA A 130 8.54 5.53 0.25
N ASP A 131 8.48 6.44 -0.73
CA ASP A 131 8.85 7.85 -0.54
C ASP A 131 7.90 8.56 0.43
N LYS A 132 6.59 8.32 0.32
CA LYS A 132 5.56 8.87 1.22
C LYS A 132 5.87 8.56 2.69
N TYR A 133 6.28 7.35 2.99
CA TYR A 133 6.60 6.90 4.35
C TYR A 133 8.09 7.01 4.68
N GLN A 134 8.90 7.59 3.80
CA GLN A 134 10.35 7.77 3.98
C GLN A 134 11.08 6.48 4.38
N VAL A 135 10.71 5.37 3.75
CA VAL A 135 11.29 4.06 4.01
C VAL A 135 12.64 3.93 3.30
N PRO A 136 13.74 3.76 4.04
CA PRO A 136 15.04 3.40 3.45
C PRO A 136 14.96 2.09 2.69
N ARG A 137 15.63 2.00 1.55
CA ARG A 137 15.48 0.84 0.68
C ARG A 137 16.78 0.42 0.01
N LEU A 138 16.83 -0.89 -0.27
CA LEU A 138 17.82 -1.52 -1.11
C LEU A 138 17.17 -1.98 -2.40
N VAL A 139 17.92 -2.00 -3.48
CA VAL A 139 17.49 -2.55 -4.77
C VAL A 139 18.16 -3.91 -4.99
N PHE A 140 17.39 -4.88 -5.38
CA PHE A 140 17.87 -6.17 -5.86
C PHE A 140 17.40 -6.39 -7.30
N VAL A 141 18.33 -6.31 -8.25
CA VAL A 141 18.05 -6.60 -9.66
C VAL A 141 18.17 -8.11 -9.85
N ASN A 142 17.03 -8.77 -9.90
CA ASN A 142 16.85 -10.20 -9.97
C ASN A 142 16.75 -10.68 -11.43
N LYS A 143 16.78 -11.97 -11.62
CA LYS A 143 16.65 -12.63 -12.93
C LYS A 143 17.71 -12.20 -13.94
N MET A 144 18.94 -12.02 -13.45
CA MET A 144 20.09 -11.69 -14.31
C MET A 144 20.46 -12.82 -15.28
N ASP A 145 19.92 -14.02 -15.08
CA ASP A 145 20.03 -15.18 -15.96
C ASP A 145 19.06 -15.18 -17.14
N ARG A 146 18.07 -14.26 -17.16
CA ARG A 146 17.07 -14.16 -18.22
C ARG A 146 17.60 -13.47 -19.46
N ALA A 147 17.07 -13.88 -20.63
CA ALA A 147 17.30 -13.18 -21.89
C ALA A 147 16.90 -11.71 -21.80
N GLY A 148 17.77 -10.81 -22.23
CA GLY A 148 17.59 -9.36 -22.14
C GLY A 148 17.97 -8.73 -20.80
N ALA A 149 18.51 -9.50 -19.86
CA ALA A 149 18.95 -8.96 -18.57
C ALA A 149 20.14 -8.00 -18.72
N ASP A 150 20.00 -6.81 -18.13
CA ASP A 150 21.00 -5.75 -18.17
C ASP A 150 20.93 -4.91 -16.89
N PHE A 151 21.89 -5.12 -16.01
CA PHE A 151 21.96 -4.43 -14.71
C PHE A 151 22.14 -2.92 -14.86
N GLU A 152 23.02 -2.48 -15.74
CA GLU A 152 23.28 -1.05 -15.93
C GLU A 152 22.06 -0.31 -16.46
N ARG A 153 21.34 -0.93 -17.38
CA ARG A 153 20.10 -0.38 -17.92
C ARG A 153 19.05 -0.22 -16.81
N VAL A 154 18.86 -1.21 -15.96
CA VAL A 154 17.89 -1.15 -14.86
C VAL A 154 18.27 -0.06 -13.86
N VAL A 155 19.53 0.04 -13.48
CA VAL A 155 20.04 1.13 -12.62
C VAL A 155 19.78 2.50 -13.25
N GLY A 156 20.05 2.65 -14.55
CA GLY A 156 19.75 3.86 -15.31
C GLY A 156 18.26 4.21 -15.32
N GLN A 157 17.38 3.23 -15.45
CA GLN A 157 15.93 3.44 -15.38
C GLN A 157 15.47 3.86 -13.99
N ILE A 158 16.05 3.29 -12.93
CA ILE A 158 15.76 3.69 -11.55
C ILE A 158 16.12 5.16 -11.35
N ARG A 159 17.29 5.58 -11.83
CA ARG A 159 17.73 6.99 -11.77
C ARG A 159 16.80 7.91 -12.54
N LYS A 160 16.43 7.55 -13.76
CA LYS A 160 15.67 8.41 -14.67
C LYS A 160 14.17 8.40 -14.37
N ARG A 161 13.56 7.23 -14.20
CA ARG A 161 12.11 7.09 -14.04
C ARG A 161 11.65 7.30 -12.59
N LEU A 162 12.45 6.85 -11.63
CA LEU A 162 12.10 6.96 -10.20
C LEU A 162 12.74 8.19 -9.54
N GLY A 163 13.63 8.87 -10.23
CA GLY A 163 14.34 10.05 -9.70
C GLY A 163 15.26 9.72 -8.52
N ALA A 164 15.65 8.47 -8.35
CA ALA A 164 16.43 8.02 -7.23
C ALA A 164 17.93 8.08 -7.52
N ASN A 165 18.71 8.48 -6.52
CA ASN A 165 20.17 8.40 -6.57
C ASN A 165 20.60 6.95 -6.27
N CYS A 166 20.56 6.10 -7.30
CA CYS A 166 20.86 4.68 -7.20
C CYS A 166 22.37 4.45 -7.34
N VAL A 167 22.97 3.85 -6.32
CA VAL A 167 24.41 3.58 -6.26
C VAL A 167 24.67 2.08 -6.22
N PRO A 168 25.21 1.49 -7.27
CA PRO A 168 25.59 0.07 -7.24
C PRO A 168 26.69 -0.21 -6.21
N ILE A 169 26.50 -1.25 -5.40
CA ILE A 169 27.53 -1.82 -4.52
C ILE A 169 28.06 -3.14 -5.03
N GLN A 170 27.44 -3.64 -6.09
CA GLN A 170 27.82 -4.84 -6.82
C GLN A 170 27.68 -4.57 -8.31
N ILE A 171 28.39 -5.33 -9.10
CA ILE A 171 28.16 -5.47 -10.55
C ILE A 171 28.08 -6.95 -10.90
N ASN A 172 27.41 -7.27 -12.00
CA ASN A 172 27.23 -8.63 -12.47
C ASN A 172 28.48 -9.16 -13.22
N MET A 173 28.75 -10.44 -13.08
CA MET A 173 29.69 -11.18 -13.93
C MET A 173 28.91 -12.01 -14.94
N GLY A 174 28.90 -11.54 -16.19
CA GLY A 174 28.07 -12.10 -17.23
C GLY A 174 26.61 -11.67 -17.09
N ALA A 175 25.82 -11.97 -18.09
CA ALA A 175 24.38 -11.75 -18.12
C ALA A 175 23.72 -12.85 -18.92
N GLU A 176 22.41 -13.03 -18.76
CA GLU A 176 21.67 -14.09 -19.43
C GLU A 176 22.20 -15.48 -19.06
N GLU A 177 22.43 -16.35 -20.02
CA GLU A 177 22.96 -17.70 -19.78
C GLU A 177 24.38 -17.72 -19.22
N GLU A 178 25.14 -16.64 -19.44
CA GLU A 178 26.52 -16.49 -18.96
C GLU A 178 26.61 -15.90 -17.54
N PHE A 179 25.50 -15.55 -16.91
CA PHE A 179 25.50 -15.03 -15.55
C PHE A 179 25.97 -16.10 -14.57
N HIS A 180 27.09 -15.84 -13.88
CA HIS A 180 27.71 -16.82 -12.98
C HIS A 180 28.08 -16.30 -11.59
N GLY A 181 28.03 -15.00 -11.36
CA GLY A 181 28.32 -14.42 -10.06
C GLY A 181 28.26 -12.91 -10.05
N VAL A 182 28.70 -12.31 -8.95
CA VAL A 182 28.73 -10.86 -8.77
C VAL A 182 30.11 -10.40 -8.30
N ILE A 183 30.41 -9.13 -8.51
CA ILE A 183 31.60 -8.48 -7.98
C ILE A 183 31.17 -7.59 -6.83
N ASP A 184 31.71 -7.84 -5.65
CA ASP A 184 31.55 -6.99 -4.48
C ASP A 184 32.49 -5.80 -4.59
N LEU A 185 31.93 -4.61 -4.83
CA LEU A 185 32.70 -3.38 -5.01
C LEU A 185 33.34 -2.86 -3.71
N ILE A 186 32.86 -3.29 -2.56
CA ILE A 186 33.42 -2.89 -1.27
C ILE A 186 34.71 -3.68 -1.00
N LYS A 187 34.66 -4.98 -1.18
CA LYS A 187 35.83 -5.86 -1.01
C LYS A 187 36.74 -5.92 -2.23
N MET A 188 36.26 -5.51 -3.39
CA MET A 188 36.91 -5.69 -4.69
C MET A 188 37.29 -7.15 -4.95
N LYS A 189 36.35 -8.02 -4.73
CA LYS A 189 36.42 -9.46 -4.99
C LYS A 189 35.17 -9.94 -5.75
N SER A 190 35.37 -10.97 -6.54
CA SER A 190 34.27 -11.71 -7.13
C SER A 190 33.67 -12.71 -6.14
N ILE A 191 32.37 -12.91 -6.20
CA ILE A 191 31.65 -13.92 -5.42
C ILE A 191 31.07 -14.93 -6.39
N ASN A 192 31.39 -16.19 -6.18
CA ASN A 192 30.91 -17.33 -6.96
C ASN A 192 30.21 -18.30 -6.01
N TRP A 193 28.95 -18.62 -6.26
CA TRP A 193 28.16 -19.58 -5.48
C TRP A 193 28.23 -20.96 -6.11
N ASN A 194 28.34 -22.00 -5.25
CA ASN A 194 28.36 -23.36 -5.68
C ASN A 194 26.97 -23.84 -6.11
N GLY A 195 26.82 -24.30 -7.35
CA GLY A 195 25.56 -24.81 -7.87
C GLY A 195 25.18 -26.19 -7.32
N ASP A 196 26.15 -27.00 -6.91
CA ASP A 196 25.92 -28.38 -6.46
C ASP A 196 25.22 -28.46 -5.10
N ASP A 197 25.34 -27.43 -4.27
CA ASP A 197 24.72 -27.32 -2.95
C ASP A 197 23.63 -26.24 -2.89
N MET A 198 23.04 -25.88 -4.00
CA MET A 198 22.01 -24.83 -4.11
C MET A 198 22.48 -23.46 -3.60
N GLY A 199 23.75 -23.15 -3.81
CA GLY A 199 24.34 -21.86 -3.42
C GLY A 199 24.61 -21.70 -1.91
N MET A 200 24.58 -22.77 -1.13
CA MET A 200 24.91 -22.74 0.30
C MET A 200 26.34 -22.35 0.56
N THR A 201 27.27 -22.80 -0.29
CA THR A 201 28.68 -22.43 -0.22
C THR A 201 29.04 -21.46 -1.35
N PHE A 202 30.04 -20.63 -1.09
CA PHE A 202 30.54 -19.64 -2.02
C PHE A 202 32.04 -19.44 -1.87
N THR A 203 32.66 -18.84 -2.87
CA THR A 203 34.07 -18.47 -2.84
C THR A 203 34.25 -16.99 -3.19
N TYR A 204 35.20 -16.34 -2.50
CA TYR A 204 35.73 -15.04 -2.91
C TYR A 204 36.96 -15.26 -3.76
N GLU A 205 37.01 -14.69 -4.93
CA GLU A 205 38.14 -14.80 -5.86
C GLU A 205 38.55 -13.40 -6.35
N ASP A 206 39.73 -13.34 -6.94
CA ASP A 206 40.17 -12.10 -7.58
C ASP A 206 39.25 -11.76 -8.76
N ILE A 207 39.03 -10.46 -9.01
CA ILE A 207 38.20 -10.01 -10.11
C ILE A 207 38.81 -10.43 -11.44
N PRO A 208 38.10 -11.14 -12.33
CA PRO A 208 38.57 -11.43 -13.66
C PRO A 208 38.99 -10.19 -14.41
N ALA A 209 40.11 -10.26 -15.16
CA ALA A 209 40.69 -9.10 -15.85
C ALA A 209 39.68 -8.35 -16.78
N GLU A 210 38.74 -9.08 -17.36
CA GLU A 210 37.70 -8.54 -18.25
C GLU A 210 36.73 -7.60 -17.55
N TYR A 211 36.52 -7.73 -16.22
CA TYR A 211 35.61 -6.92 -15.42
C TYR A 211 36.32 -5.87 -14.57
N LEU A 212 37.66 -5.90 -14.50
CA LEU A 212 38.41 -5.08 -13.56
C LEU A 212 38.23 -3.57 -13.80
N GLU A 213 38.31 -3.13 -15.04
CA GLU A 213 38.15 -1.70 -15.40
C GLU A 213 36.76 -1.18 -15.00
N LYS A 214 35.73 -1.96 -15.31
CA LYS A 214 34.36 -1.64 -14.96
C LYS A 214 34.14 -1.63 -13.45
N ALA A 215 34.70 -2.59 -12.74
CA ALA A 215 34.64 -2.65 -11.29
C ALA A 215 35.32 -1.44 -10.63
N GLU A 216 36.46 -0.99 -11.12
CA GLU A 216 37.14 0.20 -10.64
C GLU A 216 36.34 1.47 -10.88
N GLN A 217 35.69 1.61 -12.03
CA GLN A 217 34.79 2.71 -12.35
C GLN A 217 33.62 2.79 -11.38
N TYR A 218 32.92 1.69 -11.17
CA TYR A 218 31.78 1.65 -10.26
C TYR A 218 32.20 1.79 -8.79
N ARG A 219 33.35 1.26 -8.42
CA ARG A 219 33.91 1.51 -7.09
C ARG A 219 34.18 2.97 -6.83
N THR A 220 34.73 3.70 -7.79
CA THR A 220 34.96 5.14 -7.66
C THR A 220 33.62 5.88 -7.42
N GLU A 221 32.60 5.57 -8.19
CA GLU A 221 31.26 6.14 -8.00
C GLU A 221 30.69 5.83 -6.59
N MET A 222 30.83 4.60 -6.13
CA MET A 222 30.36 4.17 -4.81
C MET A 222 31.14 4.88 -3.68
N VAL A 223 32.48 4.99 -3.79
CA VAL A 223 33.32 5.67 -2.78
C VAL A 223 33.01 7.16 -2.71
N GLU A 224 32.78 7.81 -3.84
CA GLU A 224 32.34 9.20 -3.88
C GLU A 224 30.99 9.39 -3.18
N ALA A 225 30.03 8.48 -3.43
CA ALA A 225 28.74 8.51 -2.75
C ALA A 225 28.88 8.32 -1.23
N ALA A 226 29.78 7.45 -0.77
CA ALA A 226 30.07 7.27 0.64
C ALA A 226 30.74 8.50 1.27
N ALA A 227 31.67 9.12 0.56
CA ALA A 227 32.39 10.31 1.03
C ALA A 227 31.48 11.52 1.25
N GLU A 228 30.39 11.64 0.48
CA GLU A 228 29.41 12.73 0.64
C GLU A 228 28.59 12.65 1.93
N ALA A 229 28.72 11.59 2.71
CA ALA A 229 27.98 11.40 3.97
C ALA A 229 28.43 12.35 5.08
N SER A 230 29.70 12.79 5.09
CA SER A 230 30.24 13.72 6.08
C SER A 230 31.42 14.53 5.52
N ASP A 231 31.66 15.69 6.12
CA ASP A 231 32.80 16.54 5.74
C ASP A 231 34.13 15.82 6.00
N GLU A 232 34.22 15.05 7.08
CA GLU A 232 35.42 14.28 7.42
C GLU A 232 35.77 13.24 6.33
N LEU A 233 34.78 12.48 5.86
CA LEU A 233 35.01 11.50 4.79
C LEU A 233 35.30 12.20 3.45
N MET A 234 34.67 13.30 3.17
CA MET A 234 34.91 14.09 1.96
C MET A 234 36.31 14.68 1.95
N ASP A 235 36.77 15.25 3.04
CA ASP A 235 38.11 15.80 3.17
C ASP A 235 39.18 14.71 2.95
N LYS A 236 38.98 13.55 3.58
CA LYS A 236 39.86 12.39 3.39
C LYS A 236 39.91 11.92 1.95
N TYR A 237 38.78 11.87 1.27
CA TYR A 237 38.69 11.51 -0.14
C TYR A 237 39.38 12.51 -1.05
N LEU A 238 39.18 13.81 -0.85
CA LEU A 238 39.75 14.89 -1.64
C LEU A 238 41.26 15.01 -1.45
N GLU A 239 41.80 14.66 -0.28
CA GLU A 239 43.22 14.59 0.01
C GLU A 239 43.92 13.39 -0.65
N GLY A 240 43.15 12.52 -1.32
CA GLY A 240 43.66 11.34 -2.02
C GLY A 240 43.91 10.13 -1.10
N GLU A 241 43.44 10.17 0.13
CA GLU A 241 43.50 9.03 1.04
C GLU A 241 42.44 7.98 0.67
N THR A 242 42.80 6.73 0.84
CA THR A 242 41.89 5.60 0.59
C THR A 242 40.96 5.42 1.78
N LEU A 243 39.63 5.43 1.54
CA LEU A 243 38.64 5.07 2.55
C LEU A 243 38.70 3.59 2.86
N THR A 244 38.62 3.23 4.14
CA THR A 244 38.52 1.84 4.57
C THR A 244 37.16 1.25 4.22
N GLU A 245 37.03 -0.06 4.20
CA GLU A 245 35.72 -0.74 4.01
C GLU A 245 34.68 -0.28 5.03
N GLU A 246 35.10 -0.13 6.28
CA GLU A 246 34.22 0.34 7.37
C GLU A 246 33.75 1.77 7.14
N GLU A 247 34.61 2.65 6.69
CA GLU A 247 34.27 4.04 6.36
C GLU A 247 33.33 4.12 5.17
N ILE A 248 33.54 3.30 4.15
CA ILE A 248 32.63 3.20 2.98
C ILE A 248 31.24 2.71 3.44
N ARG A 249 31.19 1.66 4.24
CA ARG A 249 29.94 1.13 4.76
C ARG A 249 29.21 2.14 5.63
N LEU A 250 29.92 2.82 6.50
CA LEU A 250 29.35 3.88 7.35
C LEU A 250 28.76 5.00 6.52
N GLY A 251 29.48 5.50 5.52
CA GLY A 251 29.02 6.56 4.64
C GLY A 251 27.79 6.15 3.82
N LEU A 252 27.82 4.98 3.22
CA LEU A 252 26.67 4.43 2.47
C LEU A 252 25.46 4.21 3.37
N ARG A 253 25.65 3.65 4.57
CA ARG A 253 24.59 3.44 5.55
C ARG A 253 23.94 4.76 5.95
N THR A 254 24.72 5.75 6.33
CA THR A 254 24.23 7.07 6.76
C THR A 254 23.34 7.69 5.70
N ARG A 255 23.77 7.70 4.46
CA ARG A 255 23.00 8.27 3.36
C ARG A 255 21.77 7.45 3.00
N THR A 256 21.85 6.12 3.09
CA THR A 256 20.68 5.24 2.88
C THR A 256 19.62 5.47 3.96
N LEU A 257 20.00 5.57 5.23
CA LEU A 257 19.08 5.85 6.33
C LEU A 257 18.41 7.22 6.21
N ASN A 258 19.10 8.19 5.63
CA ASN A 258 18.56 9.53 5.36
C ASN A 258 17.76 9.64 4.06
N ASN A 259 17.56 8.54 3.34
CA ASN A 259 16.88 8.49 2.04
C ASN A 259 17.56 9.37 0.94
N GLU A 260 18.85 9.59 1.05
CA GLU A 260 19.61 10.36 0.06
C GLU A 260 20.06 9.50 -1.11
N ILE A 261 20.35 8.23 -0.87
CA ILE A 261 20.76 7.24 -1.86
C ILE A 261 20.01 5.93 -1.69
N VAL A 262 20.02 5.14 -2.74
CA VAL A 262 19.53 3.76 -2.74
C VAL A 262 20.61 2.86 -3.30
N LEU A 263 20.99 1.82 -2.57
CA LEU A 263 22.06 0.90 -2.96
C LEU A 263 21.48 -0.22 -3.82
N ALA A 264 22.19 -0.56 -4.90
CA ALA A 264 21.78 -1.58 -5.84
C ALA A 264 22.67 -2.82 -5.76
N THR A 265 22.03 -3.97 -5.72
CA THR A 265 22.62 -5.31 -5.80
C THR A 265 22.04 -6.05 -6.99
N CYS A 266 22.62 -7.15 -7.38
CA CYS A 266 22.13 -7.98 -8.48
C CYS A 266 22.30 -9.47 -8.20
N GLY A 267 21.54 -10.28 -8.92
CA GLY A 267 21.62 -11.73 -8.80
C GLY A 267 20.53 -12.46 -9.56
N SER A 268 20.40 -13.74 -9.29
CA SER A 268 19.31 -14.58 -9.73
C SER A 268 18.90 -15.50 -8.59
N ALA A 269 17.77 -15.22 -7.99
CA ALA A 269 17.22 -16.04 -6.91
C ALA A 269 16.93 -17.47 -7.41
N PHE A 270 16.38 -17.60 -8.60
CA PHE A 270 16.11 -18.91 -9.21
C PHE A 270 17.38 -19.76 -9.40
N LYS A 271 18.47 -19.14 -9.79
CA LYS A 271 19.78 -19.80 -9.94
C LYS A 271 20.60 -19.86 -8.64
N ASN A 272 20.02 -19.47 -7.52
CA ASN A 272 20.65 -19.49 -6.19
C ASN A 272 21.93 -18.63 -6.11
N LYS A 273 21.90 -17.44 -6.71
CA LYS A 273 23.04 -16.52 -6.76
C LYS A 273 22.64 -15.13 -6.29
N GLY A 274 23.32 -14.63 -5.27
CA GLY A 274 23.21 -13.23 -4.83
C GLY A 274 22.27 -12.95 -3.66
N VAL A 275 21.43 -13.88 -3.23
CA VAL A 275 20.44 -13.62 -2.17
C VAL A 275 21.09 -13.42 -0.80
N GLN A 276 22.11 -14.22 -0.47
CA GLN A 276 22.85 -14.07 0.79
C GLN A 276 23.54 -12.71 0.89
N ALA A 277 24.05 -12.20 -0.23
CA ALA A 277 24.65 -10.86 -0.29
C ALA A 277 23.61 -9.76 -0.05
N VAL A 278 22.36 -9.96 -0.46
CA VAL A 278 21.25 -9.05 -0.13
C VAL A 278 20.97 -9.07 1.38
N LEU A 279 20.99 -10.23 2.01
CA LEU A 279 20.81 -10.33 3.47
C LEU A 279 21.94 -9.62 4.23
N ASP A 280 23.18 -9.75 3.79
CA ASP A 280 24.29 -8.98 4.35
C ASP A 280 24.08 -7.47 4.17
N ALA A 281 23.60 -7.03 3.01
CA ALA A 281 23.28 -5.64 2.74
C ALA A 281 22.14 -5.13 3.64
N VAL A 282 21.13 -5.94 3.93
CA VAL A 282 20.06 -5.60 4.88
C VAL A 282 20.64 -5.28 6.26
N VAL A 283 21.54 -6.10 6.74
CA VAL A 283 22.20 -5.89 8.05
C VAL A 283 23.10 -4.64 8.02
N HIS A 284 23.85 -4.44 6.95
CA HIS A 284 24.78 -3.32 6.84
C HIS A 284 24.13 -1.96 6.62
N TYR A 285 23.02 -1.89 5.87
CA TYR A 285 22.54 -0.62 5.32
C TYR A 285 21.09 -0.26 5.69
N LEU A 286 20.26 -1.21 6.09
CA LEU A 286 18.90 -0.92 6.52
C LEU A 286 18.82 -0.66 8.03
N PRO A 287 17.86 0.18 8.47
CA PRO A 287 17.82 0.60 9.86
C PRO A 287 17.26 -0.45 10.81
N SER A 288 17.68 -0.36 12.05
CA SER A 288 17.00 -0.95 13.18
C SER A 288 15.84 -0.05 13.65
N PRO A 289 14.90 -0.54 14.48
CA PRO A 289 13.75 0.25 14.92
C PRO A 289 14.11 1.55 15.65
N ASN A 290 15.26 1.63 16.32
CA ASN A 290 15.71 2.84 17.02
C ASN A 290 16.46 3.85 16.15
N GLU A 291 16.71 3.53 14.90
CA GLU A 291 17.35 4.43 13.93
C GLU A 291 16.35 5.13 13.00
N VAL A 292 15.07 4.77 13.09
CA VAL A 292 14.00 5.44 12.34
C VAL A 292 13.35 6.52 13.18
N LYS A 293 12.67 7.45 12.53
CA LYS A 293 11.92 8.51 13.19
C LYS A 293 10.90 7.90 14.17
N ALA A 294 10.83 8.44 15.38
CA ALA A 294 9.84 8.04 16.38
C ALA A 294 8.41 8.21 15.83
N ILE A 295 7.53 7.27 16.17
CA ILE A 295 6.13 7.37 15.74
C ILE A 295 5.43 8.49 16.50
N THR A 296 4.61 9.24 15.79
CA THR A 296 3.78 10.30 16.33
C THR A 296 2.36 9.83 16.57
N GLY A 297 1.68 10.47 17.48
CA GLY A 297 0.29 10.22 17.79
C GLY A 297 -0.33 11.39 18.55
N ILE A 298 -1.62 11.25 18.86
CA ILE A 298 -2.41 12.26 19.55
C ILE A 298 -2.83 11.71 20.91
N LEU A 299 -2.53 12.47 21.97
CA LEU A 299 -2.93 12.12 23.33
C LEU A 299 -4.44 12.30 23.52
N ASP A 300 -5.00 11.54 24.46
CA ASP A 300 -6.40 11.64 24.87
C ASP A 300 -6.59 12.79 25.87
N ASP A 301 -6.37 14.01 25.41
CA ASP A 301 -6.58 15.23 26.16
C ASP A 301 -7.49 16.21 25.37
N LYS A 302 -7.91 17.29 26.01
CA LYS A 302 -8.81 18.27 25.40
C LYS A 302 -8.19 19.05 24.24
N ASP A 303 -6.87 19.14 24.23
CA ASP A 303 -6.10 19.94 23.28
C ASP A 303 -5.57 19.08 22.10
N GLU A 304 -5.86 17.77 22.11
CA GLU A 304 -5.35 16.80 21.12
C GLU A 304 -3.83 16.93 20.92
N THR A 305 -3.10 16.96 22.04
CA THR A 305 -1.66 17.20 22.05
C THR A 305 -0.92 16.11 21.25
N GLU A 306 -0.09 16.54 20.33
CA GLU A 306 0.82 15.63 19.62
C GLU A 306 1.90 15.12 20.56
N ALA A 307 2.19 13.83 20.47
CA ALA A 307 3.22 13.18 21.25
C ALA A 307 3.95 12.12 20.41
N GLU A 308 5.17 11.83 20.82
CA GLU A 308 5.98 10.79 20.21
C GLU A 308 6.09 9.57 21.13
N ARG A 309 6.28 8.40 20.53
CA ARG A 309 6.67 7.17 21.22
C ARG A 309 7.97 6.64 20.63
N HIS A 310 8.91 6.32 21.53
CA HIS A 310 10.23 5.83 21.17
C HIS A 310 10.31 4.31 21.36
N PRO A 311 11.14 3.61 20.59
CA PRO A 311 11.23 2.16 20.65
C PRO A 311 12.04 1.67 21.85
N THR A 312 11.57 1.99 23.03
CA THR A 312 12.15 1.59 24.33
C THR A 312 11.15 0.77 25.12
N ASP A 313 11.67 -0.14 25.95
CA ASP A 313 10.84 -1.00 26.80
C ASP A 313 10.24 -0.24 27.99
N GLU A 314 10.82 0.89 28.35
CA GLU A 314 10.44 1.71 29.51
C GLU A 314 9.25 2.64 29.23
N GLU A 315 9.03 3.03 27.99
CA GLU A 315 7.88 3.84 27.61
C GLU A 315 6.57 3.04 27.70
N PRO A 316 5.41 3.72 27.85
CA PRO A 316 4.12 3.05 27.82
C PRO A 316 3.90 2.28 26.52
N PHE A 317 3.26 1.13 26.61
CA PHE A 317 2.95 0.30 25.45
C PHE A 317 2.12 1.07 24.43
N SER A 318 2.54 1.00 23.18
CA SER A 318 1.78 1.44 22.01
C SER A 318 2.07 0.55 20.81
N ALA A 319 1.04 0.21 20.09
CA ALA A 319 1.13 -0.64 18.90
C ALA A 319 0.09 -0.24 17.85
N LEU A 320 0.38 -0.57 16.60
CA LEU A 320 -0.53 -0.38 15.48
C LEU A 320 -0.92 -1.74 14.92
N ALA A 321 -2.22 -2.01 14.88
CA ALA A 321 -2.78 -3.15 14.18
C ALA A 321 -2.78 -2.86 12.66
N PHE A 322 -1.96 -3.56 11.91
CA PHE A 322 -1.80 -3.27 10.49
C PHE A 322 -2.41 -4.33 9.57
N LYS A 323 -2.79 -5.48 10.12
CA LYS A 323 -3.42 -6.55 9.35
C LYS A 323 -4.27 -7.43 10.25
N ILE A 324 -5.43 -7.82 9.73
CA ILE A 324 -6.32 -8.82 10.33
C ILE A 324 -6.48 -9.97 9.36
N ALA A 325 -6.33 -11.18 9.85
CA ALA A 325 -6.52 -12.40 9.09
C ALA A 325 -7.42 -13.37 9.84
N THR A 326 -8.22 -14.13 9.12
CA THR A 326 -9.03 -15.21 9.69
C THR A 326 -8.32 -16.54 9.46
N ASP A 327 -8.01 -17.22 10.53
CA ASP A 327 -7.42 -18.55 10.51
C ASP A 327 -8.47 -19.60 10.84
N PRO A 328 -8.56 -20.71 10.07
CA PRO A 328 -9.57 -21.74 10.31
C PRO A 328 -9.47 -22.45 11.67
N PHE A 329 -8.28 -22.46 12.27
CA PHE A 329 -8.01 -23.21 13.50
C PHE A 329 -8.05 -22.35 14.77
N VAL A 330 -7.54 -21.13 14.68
CA VAL A 330 -7.39 -20.23 15.85
C VAL A 330 -8.33 -19.02 15.81
N GLY A 331 -9.04 -18.81 14.73
CA GLY A 331 -9.94 -17.67 14.55
C GLY A 331 -9.24 -16.41 14.07
N THR A 332 -9.58 -15.27 14.63
CA THR A 332 -9.05 -13.97 14.18
C THR A 332 -7.62 -13.76 14.68
N LEU A 333 -6.72 -13.47 13.74
CA LEU A 333 -5.34 -13.06 13.98
C LEU A 333 -5.23 -11.55 13.73
N THR A 334 -4.78 -10.80 14.71
CA THR A 334 -4.48 -9.36 14.56
C THR A 334 -2.98 -9.16 14.58
N PHE A 335 -2.40 -8.86 13.42
CA PHE A 335 -0.98 -8.53 13.31
C PHE A 335 -0.76 -7.10 13.76
N PHE A 336 0.20 -6.89 14.63
CA PHE A 336 0.54 -5.58 15.16
C PHE A 336 2.04 -5.37 15.26
N ARG A 337 2.46 -4.14 15.11
CA ARG A 337 3.81 -3.69 15.44
C ARG A 337 3.79 -2.96 16.76
N CYS A 338 4.63 -3.40 17.69
CA CYS A 338 4.89 -2.70 18.95
C CYS A 338 5.88 -1.56 18.71
N TYR A 339 5.44 -0.31 18.93
CA TYR A 339 6.29 0.87 18.76
C TYR A 339 6.97 1.31 20.04
N SER A 340 6.39 1.03 21.20
CA SER A 340 6.95 1.37 22.51
C SER A 340 6.48 0.39 23.58
N GLY A 341 7.26 0.26 24.63
CA GLY A 341 6.90 -0.53 25.80
C GLY A 341 6.94 -2.04 25.59
N VAL A 342 6.29 -2.73 26.50
CA VAL A 342 6.18 -4.20 26.52
C VAL A 342 4.74 -4.60 26.78
N VAL A 343 4.23 -5.55 26.05
CA VAL A 343 2.94 -6.20 26.30
C VAL A 343 3.16 -7.67 26.60
N ASN A 344 2.48 -8.17 27.64
CA ASN A 344 2.55 -9.57 28.04
C ASN A 344 1.23 -10.28 27.77
N THR A 345 1.29 -11.60 27.58
CA THR A 345 0.09 -12.45 27.53
C THR A 345 -0.75 -12.23 28.80
N GLY A 346 -2.02 -11.96 28.62
CA GLY A 346 -2.97 -11.66 29.68
C GLY A 346 -3.17 -10.17 29.98
N ASP A 347 -2.33 -9.28 29.42
CA ASP A 347 -2.47 -7.84 29.62
C ASP A 347 -3.75 -7.31 28.96
N THR A 348 -4.31 -6.29 29.61
CA THR A 348 -5.41 -5.50 29.04
C THR A 348 -4.84 -4.28 28.34
N VAL A 349 -5.22 -4.06 27.10
CA VAL A 349 -4.86 -2.88 26.30
C VAL A 349 -6.11 -2.08 25.94
N TYR A 350 -5.91 -0.85 25.55
CA TYR A 350 -6.98 0.05 25.15
C TYR A 350 -6.89 0.37 23.66
N ASN A 351 -8.04 0.30 22.99
CA ASN A 351 -8.20 0.73 21.59
C ASN A 351 -8.89 2.10 21.56
N PRO A 352 -8.17 3.20 21.43
CA PRO A 352 -8.74 4.55 21.49
C PRO A 352 -9.63 4.86 20.28
N VAL A 353 -9.42 4.19 19.14
CA VAL A 353 -10.24 4.37 17.93
C VAL A 353 -11.66 3.84 18.14
N LYS A 354 -11.81 2.70 18.81
CA LYS A 354 -13.10 2.07 19.11
C LYS A 354 -13.64 2.44 20.50
N GLY A 355 -12.81 3.03 21.37
CA GLY A 355 -13.16 3.33 22.75
C GLY A 355 -13.36 2.08 23.61
N LYS A 356 -12.68 0.98 23.29
CA LYS A 356 -12.85 -0.32 23.95
C LYS A 356 -11.55 -0.88 24.51
N ARG A 357 -11.67 -1.66 25.57
CA ARG A 357 -10.56 -2.45 26.12
C ARG A 357 -10.53 -3.83 25.47
N GLU A 358 -9.33 -4.29 25.17
CA GLU A 358 -9.06 -5.62 24.64
C GLU A 358 -8.08 -6.37 25.54
N ARG A 359 -8.18 -7.67 25.59
CA ARG A 359 -7.25 -8.52 26.32
C ARG A 359 -6.42 -9.36 25.37
N PHE A 360 -5.11 -9.32 25.53
CA PHE A 360 -4.18 -10.21 24.84
C PHE A 360 -4.15 -11.57 25.52
N GLY A 361 -5.09 -12.45 25.14
CA GLY A 361 -5.15 -13.80 25.69
C GLY A 361 -4.01 -14.69 25.18
N ARG A 362 -3.75 -14.68 23.90
CA ARG A 362 -2.66 -15.44 23.25
C ARG A 362 -1.95 -14.54 22.24
N ILE A 363 -0.64 -14.64 22.22
CA ILE A 363 0.21 -13.92 21.27
C ILE A 363 1.09 -14.95 20.57
N VAL A 364 1.16 -14.86 19.26
CA VAL A 364 1.95 -15.77 18.43
C VAL A 364 2.94 -15.01 17.57
N GLN A 365 4.05 -15.67 17.27
CA GLN A 365 5.02 -15.26 16.31
C GLN A 365 5.03 -16.24 15.14
N MET A 366 5.09 -15.72 13.93
CA MET A 366 5.09 -16.54 12.73
C MET A 366 6.52 -16.88 12.33
N HIS A 367 6.78 -18.17 12.12
CA HIS A 367 8.00 -18.69 11.52
C HIS A 367 7.61 -19.45 10.25
N ALA A 368 7.54 -18.74 9.14
CA ALA A 368 6.98 -19.27 7.90
C ALA A 368 5.52 -19.73 8.08
N LYS A 369 5.21 -21.02 7.94
CA LYS A 369 3.87 -21.58 8.18
C LYS A 369 3.60 -21.95 9.64
N ASP A 370 4.65 -22.04 10.44
CA ASP A 370 4.55 -22.43 11.84
C ASP A 370 4.23 -21.24 12.75
N ARG A 371 3.53 -21.51 13.84
CA ARG A 371 3.19 -20.51 14.86
C ARG A 371 3.85 -20.89 16.17
N GLU A 372 4.55 -19.96 16.77
CA GLU A 372 5.12 -20.09 18.09
C GLU A 372 4.36 -19.20 19.07
N GLU A 373 3.83 -19.76 20.14
CA GLU A 373 3.27 -18.96 21.22
C GLU A 373 4.38 -18.25 22.00
N ILE A 374 4.22 -16.95 22.17
CA ILE A 374 5.15 -16.11 22.90
C ILE A 374 4.46 -15.45 24.07
N LYS A 375 5.23 -15.13 25.12
CA LYS A 375 4.70 -14.57 26.37
C LYS A 375 4.71 -13.05 26.38
N GLU A 376 5.59 -12.43 25.62
CA GLU A 376 5.77 -10.98 25.61
C GLU A 376 6.15 -10.49 24.22
N VAL A 377 5.79 -9.25 23.90
CA VAL A 377 6.22 -8.51 22.73
C VAL A 377 6.81 -7.18 23.20
N ARG A 378 7.98 -6.85 22.69
CA ARG A 378 8.72 -5.64 23.07
C ARG A 378 8.75 -4.63 21.94
N ALA A 379 9.06 -3.39 22.29
CA ALA A 379 9.21 -2.30 21.34
C ALA A 379 10.10 -2.69 20.14
N GLY A 380 9.64 -2.38 18.94
CA GLY A 380 10.31 -2.70 17.68
C GLY A 380 9.97 -4.05 17.08
N ASP A 381 9.17 -4.87 17.75
CA ASP A 381 8.81 -6.21 17.26
C ASP A 381 7.43 -6.27 16.61
N ILE A 382 7.24 -7.29 15.81
CA ILE A 382 5.99 -7.61 15.10
C ILE A 382 5.49 -8.97 15.58
N ALA A 383 4.24 -9.06 15.95
CA ALA A 383 3.58 -10.28 16.38
C ALA A 383 2.10 -10.29 16.00
N ALA A 384 1.42 -11.39 16.31
CA ALA A 384 -0.02 -11.51 16.11
C ALA A 384 -0.73 -11.86 17.41
N ALA A 385 -1.82 -11.16 17.70
CA ALA A 385 -2.72 -11.47 18.81
C ALA A 385 -3.90 -12.29 18.32
N ILE A 386 -4.26 -13.32 19.07
CA ILE A 386 -5.38 -14.21 18.76
C ILE A 386 -6.62 -13.76 19.53
N GLY A 387 -7.75 -13.66 18.85
CA GLY A 387 -9.06 -13.51 19.47
C GLY A 387 -9.45 -12.12 19.90
N LEU A 388 -8.81 -11.07 19.40
CA LEU A 388 -9.28 -9.69 19.57
C LEU A 388 -10.60 -9.50 18.80
N LYS A 389 -11.62 -8.92 19.45
CA LYS A 389 -12.99 -8.92 18.91
C LYS A 389 -13.34 -7.70 18.09
N ASP A 390 -12.91 -6.52 18.51
CA ASP A 390 -13.36 -5.24 17.98
C ASP A 390 -12.25 -4.45 17.27
N VAL A 391 -11.11 -5.06 17.03
CA VAL A 391 -9.96 -4.41 16.37
C VAL A 391 -10.10 -4.53 14.87
N THR A 392 -9.92 -3.41 14.18
CA THR A 392 -9.83 -3.34 12.72
C THR A 392 -8.46 -2.84 12.28
N THR A 393 -8.12 -3.05 11.02
CA THR A 393 -6.83 -2.59 10.47
C THR A 393 -6.69 -1.08 10.61
N GLY A 394 -5.54 -0.63 11.10
CA GLY A 394 -5.24 0.77 11.36
C GLY A 394 -5.54 1.22 12.79
N ASP A 395 -6.16 0.37 13.61
CA ASP A 395 -6.43 0.71 15.01
C ASP A 395 -5.15 0.74 15.84
N THR A 396 -5.14 1.61 16.82
CA THR A 396 -4.08 1.68 17.85
C THR A 396 -4.44 0.80 19.04
N LEU A 397 -3.46 0.11 19.58
CA LEU A 397 -3.55 -0.61 20.84
C LEU A 397 -2.52 0.01 21.80
N CYS A 398 -2.93 0.48 22.95
CA CYS A 398 -2.05 1.18 23.86
C CYS A 398 -2.31 0.84 25.34
N ASP A 399 -1.41 1.31 26.21
CA ASP A 399 -1.59 1.21 27.64
C ASP A 399 -2.84 2.00 28.08
N PRO A 400 -3.78 1.39 28.82
CA PRO A 400 -4.99 2.08 29.28
C PRO A 400 -4.73 3.31 30.16
N ASN A 401 -3.57 3.39 30.81
CA ASN A 401 -3.18 4.52 31.68
C ASN A 401 -2.42 5.62 30.93
N ASN A 402 -2.00 5.38 29.70
CA ASN A 402 -1.25 6.32 28.86
C ASN A 402 -1.79 6.26 27.43
N ILE A 403 -3.00 6.75 27.24
CA ILE A 403 -3.73 6.63 25.97
C ILE A 403 -3.11 7.53 24.91
N ILE A 404 -2.81 6.95 23.77
CA ILE A 404 -2.36 7.64 22.56
C ILE A 404 -3.03 7.00 21.35
N THR A 405 -3.45 7.82 20.39
CA THR A 405 -3.89 7.36 19.08
C THR A 405 -2.76 7.62 18.09
N LEU A 406 -2.12 6.56 17.61
CA LEU A 406 -1.05 6.66 16.63
C LEU A 406 -1.61 7.14 15.29
N GLU A 407 -0.75 7.74 14.48
CA GLU A 407 -1.10 8.18 13.13
C GLU A 407 -1.82 7.08 12.35
N ARG A 408 -3.00 7.40 11.83
CA ARG A 408 -3.85 6.44 11.13
C ARG A 408 -3.32 6.16 9.72
N MET A 409 -3.61 4.95 9.25
CA MET A 409 -3.46 4.62 7.83
C MET A 409 -4.61 5.22 7.04
N GLU A 410 -4.29 5.84 5.90
CA GLU A 410 -5.27 6.28 4.92
C GLU A 410 -5.52 5.15 3.92
N PHE A 411 -6.78 4.89 3.63
CA PHE A 411 -7.17 3.85 2.68
C PHE A 411 -7.91 4.47 1.50
N PRO A 412 -7.59 4.06 0.26
CA PRO A 412 -8.29 4.55 -0.92
C PRO A 412 -9.74 4.05 -0.94
N ASP A 413 -10.63 4.88 -1.47
CA ASP A 413 -12.01 4.46 -1.71
C ASP A 413 -12.10 3.45 -2.85
N PRO A 414 -13.00 2.46 -2.75
CA PRO A 414 -13.24 1.53 -3.83
C PRO A 414 -13.72 2.22 -5.11
N VAL A 415 -13.36 1.67 -6.25
CA VAL A 415 -13.69 2.25 -7.56
C VAL A 415 -14.63 1.39 -8.40
N ILE A 416 -14.86 0.15 -8.01
CA ILE A 416 -15.74 -0.80 -8.69
C ILE A 416 -16.69 -1.46 -7.70
N SER A 417 -17.92 -1.72 -8.12
CA SER A 417 -18.95 -2.37 -7.32
C SER A 417 -19.66 -3.45 -8.11
N ILE A 418 -20.05 -4.52 -7.44
CA ILE A 418 -20.89 -5.57 -8.01
C ILE A 418 -21.99 -5.96 -7.01
N ALA A 419 -23.13 -6.36 -7.53
CA ALA A 419 -24.20 -6.95 -6.71
C ALA A 419 -23.95 -8.46 -6.51
N VAL A 420 -24.14 -8.93 -5.29
CA VAL A 420 -24.05 -10.36 -4.97
C VAL A 420 -25.35 -10.81 -4.31
N GLU A 421 -25.84 -11.99 -4.70
CA GLU A 421 -27.05 -12.59 -4.16
C GLU A 421 -26.76 -14.02 -3.71
N PRO A 422 -27.19 -14.44 -2.51
CA PRO A 422 -27.03 -15.82 -2.08
C PRO A 422 -27.88 -16.73 -2.98
N LYS A 423 -27.37 -17.92 -3.33
CA LYS A 423 -28.09 -18.90 -4.14
C LYS A 423 -29.24 -19.58 -3.39
N SER A 424 -29.18 -19.59 -2.05
CA SER A 424 -30.18 -20.19 -1.19
C SER A 424 -30.40 -19.33 0.06
N GLN A 425 -31.53 -19.56 0.73
CA GLN A 425 -31.82 -18.88 1.99
C GLN A 425 -30.83 -19.27 3.10
N ALA A 426 -30.31 -20.49 3.08
CA ALA A 426 -29.27 -20.94 4.01
C ALA A 426 -27.92 -20.21 3.79
N ASP A 427 -27.65 -19.77 2.56
CA ASP A 427 -26.43 -19.02 2.25
C ASP A 427 -26.52 -17.55 2.66
N GLN A 428 -27.70 -17.00 2.91
CA GLN A 428 -27.89 -15.60 3.27
C GLN A 428 -27.23 -15.22 4.58
N GLU A 429 -27.43 -16.02 5.64
CA GLU A 429 -26.75 -15.78 6.93
C GLU A 429 -25.24 -15.98 6.83
N LYS A 430 -24.82 -17.04 6.15
CA LYS A 430 -23.41 -17.34 5.93
C LYS A 430 -22.72 -16.23 5.12
N MET A 431 -23.40 -15.69 4.11
CA MET A 431 -22.89 -14.58 3.30
C MET A 431 -22.70 -13.32 4.14
N GLY A 432 -23.65 -12.98 4.99
CA GLY A 432 -23.52 -11.83 5.90
C GLY A 432 -22.32 -11.95 6.83
N ILE A 433 -22.11 -13.13 7.42
CA ILE A 433 -20.96 -13.40 8.29
C ILE A 433 -19.65 -13.35 7.50
N ALA A 434 -19.61 -13.97 6.33
CA ALA A 434 -18.43 -13.99 5.47
C ALA A 434 -18.03 -12.57 5.03
N LEU A 435 -18.98 -11.77 4.56
CA LEU A 435 -18.73 -10.40 4.12
C LEU A 435 -18.28 -9.50 5.28
N SER A 436 -18.83 -9.66 6.47
CA SER A 436 -18.39 -8.92 7.65
C SER A 436 -16.96 -9.24 8.03
N LYS A 437 -16.55 -10.49 7.98
CA LYS A 437 -15.17 -10.92 8.25
C LYS A 437 -14.20 -10.39 7.20
N LEU A 438 -14.54 -10.51 5.92
CA LEU A 438 -13.72 -10.02 4.82
C LEU A 438 -13.57 -8.50 4.84
N ALA A 439 -14.64 -7.76 5.17
CA ALA A 439 -14.57 -6.30 5.34
C ALA A 439 -13.70 -5.88 6.54
N ALA A 440 -13.67 -6.67 7.61
CA ALA A 440 -12.78 -6.43 8.75
C ALA A 440 -11.30 -6.65 8.41
N GLU A 441 -11.02 -7.60 7.52
CA GLU A 441 -9.66 -7.88 7.06
C GLU A 441 -9.13 -6.82 6.08
N ASP A 442 -10.00 -6.27 5.25
CA ASP A 442 -9.63 -5.40 4.12
C ASP A 442 -10.43 -4.08 4.14
N PRO A 443 -9.82 -2.97 4.56
CA PRO A 443 -10.49 -1.66 4.61
C PRO A 443 -10.84 -1.09 3.23
N SER A 444 -10.21 -1.55 2.14
CA SER A 444 -10.56 -1.16 0.77
C SER A 444 -11.77 -1.90 0.21
N PHE A 445 -12.18 -2.96 0.89
CA PHE A 445 -13.38 -3.72 0.58
C PHE A 445 -14.55 -3.21 1.42
N LYS A 446 -15.62 -2.79 0.76
CA LYS A 446 -16.82 -2.26 1.41
C LYS A 446 -18.05 -3.08 1.03
N VAL A 447 -18.96 -3.22 1.98
CA VAL A 447 -20.24 -3.91 1.80
C VAL A 447 -21.37 -2.94 2.13
N LYS A 448 -22.35 -2.84 1.24
CA LYS A 448 -23.55 -2.01 1.43
C LYS A 448 -24.78 -2.79 0.98
N THR A 449 -25.86 -2.64 1.71
CA THR A 449 -27.18 -3.08 1.25
C THR A 449 -27.87 -1.91 0.55
N ASP A 450 -28.37 -2.14 -0.65
CA ASP A 450 -29.15 -1.17 -1.38
C ASP A 450 -30.57 -1.13 -0.80
N ASP A 451 -30.96 0.00 -0.26
CA ASP A 451 -32.25 0.16 0.41
C ASP A 451 -33.44 0.06 -0.55
N GLU A 452 -33.24 0.36 -1.84
CA GLU A 452 -34.30 0.32 -2.85
C GLU A 452 -34.49 -1.09 -3.41
N THR A 453 -33.41 -1.78 -3.70
CA THR A 453 -33.44 -3.12 -4.34
C THR A 453 -33.31 -4.28 -3.36
N GLY A 454 -32.85 -4.02 -2.14
CA GLY A 454 -32.51 -5.04 -1.15
C GLY A 454 -31.27 -5.87 -1.51
N GLN A 455 -30.56 -5.52 -2.58
CA GLN A 455 -29.36 -6.22 -3.01
C GLN A 455 -28.16 -5.91 -2.12
N THR A 456 -27.29 -6.88 -1.93
CA THR A 456 -25.99 -6.67 -1.30
C THR A 456 -24.98 -6.27 -2.36
N ILE A 457 -24.38 -5.10 -2.18
CA ILE A 457 -23.38 -4.56 -3.08
C ILE A 457 -22.02 -4.62 -2.39
N ILE A 458 -21.05 -5.22 -3.07
CA ILE A 458 -19.65 -5.25 -2.65
C ILE A 458 -18.82 -4.35 -3.54
N SER A 459 -17.89 -3.63 -2.95
CA SER A 459 -17.05 -2.65 -3.63
C SER A 459 -15.58 -2.90 -3.35
N GLY A 460 -14.73 -2.75 -4.34
CA GLY A 460 -13.29 -2.99 -4.24
C GLY A 460 -12.46 -2.19 -5.23
N MET A 461 -11.18 -2.49 -5.29
CA MET A 461 -10.18 -1.74 -6.06
C MET A 461 -10.04 -2.21 -7.51
N GLY A 462 -10.62 -3.32 -7.88
CA GLY A 462 -10.57 -3.85 -9.24
C GLY A 462 -11.30 -5.18 -9.38
N GLU A 463 -11.42 -5.66 -10.63
CA GLU A 463 -12.11 -6.93 -10.93
C GLU A 463 -11.46 -8.11 -10.22
N LEU A 464 -10.12 -8.20 -10.26
CA LEU A 464 -9.39 -9.30 -9.61
C LEU A 464 -9.60 -9.27 -8.09
N HIS A 465 -9.62 -8.10 -7.47
CA HIS A 465 -9.89 -7.95 -6.04
C HIS A 465 -11.25 -8.56 -5.67
N LEU A 466 -12.30 -8.20 -6.40
CA LEU A 466 -13.65 -8.71 -6.15
C LEU A 466 -13.78 -10.20 -6.49
N ASP A 467 -13.14 -10.69 -7.55
CA ASP A 467 -13.10 -12.11 -7.89
C ASP A 467 -12.49 -12.96 -6.78
N ILE A 468 -11.42 -12.48 -6.18
CA ILE A 468 -10.77 -13.16 -5.06
C ILE A 468 -11.67 -13.17 -3.82
N ILE A 469 -12.35 -12.09 -3.52
CA ILE A 469 -13.32 -12.02 -2.42
C ILE A 469 -14.44 -13.05 -2.61
N ILE A 470 -15.01 -13.14 -3.82
CA ILE A 470 -16.07 -14.09 -4.13
C ILE A 470 -15.57 -15.54 -4.02
N ASP A 471 -14.40 -15.81 -4.53
CA ASP A 471 -13.79 -17.14 -4.46
C ASP A 471 -13.47 -17.53 -3.00
N ARG A 472 -13.02 -16.58 -2.17
CA ARG A 472 -12.85 -16.78 -0.73
C ARG A 472 -14.17 -17.09 -0.02
N MET A 473 -15.25 -16.42 -0.34
CA MET A 473 -16.57 -16.74 0.21
C MET A 473 -16.94 -18.18 -0.09
N LYS A 474 -16.70 -18.64 -1.30
CA LYS A 474 -17.00 -20.02 -1.72
C LYS A 474 -16.10 -21.05 -1.01
N ARG A 475 -14.80 -20.83 -0.99
CA ARG A 475 -13.82 -21.80 -0.47
C ARG A 475 -13.73 -21.83 1.04
N GLU A 476 -13.59 -20.67 1.67
CA GLU A 476 -13.38 -20.56 3.12
C GLU A 476 -14.67 -20.59 3.93
N PHE A 477 -15.71 -19.92 3.43
CA PHE A 477 -16.99 -19.78 4.14
C PHE A 477 -18.11 -20.69 3.64
N LYS A 478 -17.85 -21.43 2.56
CA LYS A 478 -18.82 -22.34 1.94
C LYS A 478 -20.13 -21.66 1.55
N VAL A 479 -20.00 -20.43 1.01
CA VAL A 479 -21.11 -19.61 0.52
C VAL A 479 -21.09 -19.57 -1.00
N GLU A 480 -22.16 -19.95 -1.64
CA GLU A 480 -22.36 -19.74 -3.06
C GLU A 480 -23.28 -18.55 -3.33
N CYS A 481 -22.87 -17.67 -4.24
CA CYS A 481 -23.62 -16.49 -4.62
C CYS A 481 -23.68 -16.31 -6.13
N ASN A 482 -24.74 -15.65 -6.60
CA ASN A 482 -24.84 -15.13 -7.96
C ASN A 482 -24.22 -13.74 -8.00
N VAL A 483 -23.47 -13.46 -9.06
CA VAL A 483 -22.73 -12.22 -9.22
C VAL A 483 -23.31 -11.44 -10.40
N GLY A 484 -23.62 -10.17 -10.14
CA GLY A 484 -24.07 -9.23 -11.18
C GLY A 484 -22.90 -8.66 -12.00
N ASN A 485 -23.22 -7.79 -12.95
CA ASN A 485 -22.21 -7.09 -13.75
C ASN A 485 -21.51 -6.00 -12.93
N PRO A 486 -20.21 -5.76 -13.17
CA PRO A 486 -19.48 -4.68 -12.54
C PRO A 486 -20.11 -3.31 -12.80
N GLN A 487 -20.16 -2.48 -11.78
CA GLN A 487 -20.63 -1.11 -11.85
C GLN A 487 -19.53 -0.16 -11.41
N VAL A 488 -19.37 0.94 -12.14
CA VAL A 488 -18.37 1.96 -11.82
C VAL A 488 -18.91 2.87 -10.71
N ALA A 489 -18.08 3.19 -9.75
CA ALA A 489 -18.39 4.17 -8.70
C ALA A 489 -18.12 5.59 -9.22
N TYR A 490 -19.12 6.23 -9.75
CA TYR A 490 -19.06 7.63 -10.17
C TYR A 490 -19.06 8.58 -8.98
N ARG A 491 -18.72 9.84 -9.24
CA ARG A 491 -18.78 10.96 -8.28
C ARG A 491 -19.36 12.19 -8.96
N GLU A 492 -19.67 13.19 -8.18
CA GLU A 492 -20.15 14.49 -8.66
C GLU A 492 -19.26 15.59 -8.11
N THR A 493 -19.23 16.72 -8.77
CA THR A 493 -18.59 17.95 -8.25
C THR A 493 -19.27 19.18 -8.85
N LEU A 494 -18.92 20.33 -8.33
CA LEU A 494 -19.50 21.61 -8.75
C LEU A 494 -18.44 22.42 -9.50
N ARG A 495 -18.88 23.29 -10.42
CA ARG A 495 -17.99 24.12 -11.25
C ARG A 495 -18.20 25.62 -11.09
N LYS A 496 -19.19 26.03 -10.31
CA LYS A 496 -19.58 27.43 -10.16
C LYS A 496 -19.86 27.76 -8.71
N ASP A 497 -19.50 28.96 -8.29
CA ASP A 497 -19.88 29.51 -6.98
C ASP A 497 -21.37 29.92 -7.01
N VAL A 498 -22.08 29.65 -5.91
CA VAL A 498 -23.44 30.07 -5.73
C VAL A 498 -23.69 30.50 -4.29
N GLU A 499 -24.63 31.43 -4.11
CA GLU A 499 -25.25 31.74 -2.83
C GLU A 499 -26.70 31.31 -2.87
N VAL A 500 -27.17 30.61 -1.85
CA VAL A 500 -28.47 29.97 -1.84
C VAL A 500 -29.12 30.04 -0.46
N GLU A 501 -30.42 30.18 -0.47
CA GLU A 501 -31.27 30.11 0.73
C GLU A 501 -31.83 28.71 0.92
N GLY A 502 -31.62 28.14 2.11
CA GLY A 502 -32.25 26.92 2.56
C GLY A 502 -33.29 27.25 3.65
N LYS A 503 -34.56 27.01 3.38
CA LYS A 503 -35.64 27.33 4.30
C LYS A 503 -36.58 26.16 4.46
N PHE A 504 -36.71 25.68 5.68
CA PHE A 504 -37.65 24.63 6.05
C PHE A 504 -38.65 25.14 7.07
N ILE A 505 -39.90 25.23 6.65
CA ILE A 505 -41.01 25.65 7.52
C ILE A 505 -42.11 24.60 7.39
N ARG A 506 -42.53 24.07 8.52
CA ARG A 506 -43.68 23.16 8.60
C ARG A 506 -44.55 23.51 9.81
N GLN A 507 -45.80 23.75 9.54
CA GLN A 507 -46.82 23.95 10.57
C GLN A 507 -47.90 22.88 10.43
N SER A 508 -48.04 22.03 11.42
CA SER A 508 -49.09 21.01 11.46
C SER A 508 -49.63 20.94 12.89
N GLY A 509 -50.74 21.62 13.17
CA GLY A 509 -51.57 21.47 14.37
C GLY A 509 -50.88 21.25 15.72
N GLY A 510 -49.90 22.10 16.09
CA GLY A 510 -49.11 22.00 17.29
C GLY A 510 -47.79 22.80 17.16
N ARG A 511 -46.73 22.32 17.79
CA ARG A 511 -45.41 22.92 17.62
C ARG A 511 -44.92 22.75 16.17
N GLY A 512 -44.66 23.86 15.50
CA GLY A 512 -44.15 23.89 14.13
C GLY A 512 -42.66 23.54 14.03
N GLN A 513 -42.12 23.58 12.82
CA GLN A 513 -40.69 23.43 12.54
C GLN A 513 -40.20 24.60 11.72
N PHE A 514 -39.09 25.18 12.10
CA PHE A 514 -38.49 26.33 11.42
C PHE A 514 -36.96 26.20 11.39
N GLY A 515 -36.37 26.16 10.18
CA GLY A 515 -34.93 26.27 9.94
C GLY A 515 -34.67 27.14 8.73
N HIS A 516 -33.77 28.10 8.84
CA HIS A 516 -33.46 29.05 7.78
C HIS A 516 -31.95 29.35 7.76
N VAL A 517 -31.33 29.09 6.61
CA VAL A 517 -29.91 29.30 6.41
C VAL A 517 -29.60 29.92 5.05
N TRP A 518 -28.55 30.70 4.99
CA TRP A 518 -27.95 31.17 3.76
C TRP A 518 -26.58 30.55 3.61
N LEU A 519 -26.33 29.85 2.50
CA LEU A 519 -25.13 29.13 2.20
C LEU A 519 -24.42 29.72 0.99
N ARG A 520 -23.10 29.85 1.10
CA ARG A 520 -22.21 30.08 -0.04
C ARG A 520 -21.53 28.77 -0.36
N ILE A 521 -21.74 28.26 -1.56
CA ILE A 521 -21.19 26.98 -2.03
C ILE A 521 -20.16 27.29 -3.10
N GLU A 522 -18.92 26.84 -2.88
CA GLU A 522 -17.79 27.12 -3.75
C GLU A 522 -17.10 25.79 -4.12
N PRO A 523 -16.74 25.58 -5.41
CA PRO A 523 -15.89 24.45 -5.78
C PRO A 523 -14.48 24.63 -5.18
N GLN A 524 -13.84 23.50 -4.84
CA GLN A 524 -12.46 23.44 -4.39
C GLN A 524 -11.57 22.76 -5.43
N GLU A 525 -10.25 22.85 -5.24
CA GLU A 525 -9.29 22.12 -6.04
C GLU A 525 -9.45 20.59 -5.84
N GLU A 526 -9.00 19.82 -6.83
CA GLU A 526 -9.03 18.38 -6.80
C GLU A 526 -8.34 17.84 -5.54
N ASP A 527 -8.95 16.84 -4.91
CA ASP A 527 -8.47 16.18 -3.69
C ASP A 527 -8.42 17.06 -2.42
N PHE A 528 -8.92 18.28 -2.48
CA PHE A 528 -8.99 19.13 -1.28
C PHE A 528 -10.02 18.63 -0.26
N GLY A 529 -11.08 17.99 -0.72
CA GLY A 529 -12.15 17.45 0.10
C GLY A 529 -13.23 18.48 0.47
N TYR A 530 -13.93 18.21 1.57
CA TYR A 530 -15.00 19.04 2.07
C TYR A 530 -14.51 19.99 3.17
N GLU A 531 -14.93 21.27 3.07
CA GLU A 531 -14.69 22.28 4.10
C GLU A 531 -16.01 22.97 4.45
N PHE A 532 -16.30 23.06 5.74
CA PHE A 532 -17.40 23.84 6.28
C PHE A 532 -16.88 25.05 7.05
N VAL A 533 -17.37 26.24 6.69
CA VAL A 533 -16.99 27.50 7.34
C VAL A 533 -18.21 28.15 7.95
N ASN A 534 -18.09 28.57 9.19
CA ASN A 534 -19.09 29.33 9.92
C ASN A 534 -18.71 30.81 9.94
N GLU A 535 -19.49 31.65 9.23
CA GLU A 535 -19.36 33.11 9.21
C GLU A 535 -20.57 33.81 9.85
N ILE A 536 -21.32 33.14 10.71
CA ILE A 536 -22.47 33.71 11.36
C ILE A 536 -22.06 34.85 12.29
N VAL A 537 -22.68 36.00 12.12
CA VAL A 537 -22.49 37.20 12.93
C VAL A 537 -23.82 37.56 13.65
N GLY A 538 -23.70 37.96 14.90
CA GLY A 538 -24.85 38.43 15.69
C GLY A 538 -25.84 37.35 16.14
N GLY A 539 -25.48 36.08 15.99
CA GLY A 539 -26.30 34.96 16.47
C GLY A 539 -27.58 34.75 15.64
N THR A 540 -27.57 35.11 14.36
CA THR A 540 -28.71 34.92 13.45
C THR A 540 -29.09 33.47 13.29
N VAL A 541 -28.10 32.55 13.41
CA VAL A 541 -28.31 31.13 13.64
C VAL A 541 -27.68 30.79 14.98
N PRO A 542 -28.43 30.24 15.94
CA PRO A 542 -27.90 29.83 17.23
C PRO A 542 -26.74 28.82 17.09
N LYS A 543 -25.70 28.99 17.90
CA LYS A 543 -24.50 28.14 17.85
C LYS A 543 -24.81 26.64 17.98
N GLU A 544 -25.82 26.31 18.74
CA GLU A 544 -26.27 24.93 18.97
C GLU A 544 -26.79 24.23 17.69
N PHE A 545 -27.28 25.01 16.70
CA PHE A 545 -27.84 24.47 15.45
C PHE A 545 -26.83 24.43 14.30
N ILE A 546 -25.70 25.08 14.41
CA ILE A 546 -24.65 25.10 13.35
C ILE A 546 -24.11 23.71 13.01
N PRO A 547 -23.78 22.85 13.99
CA PRO A 547 -23.39 21.47 13.68
C PRO A 547 -24.46 20.67 12.94
N ALA A 548 -25.74 20.93 13.22
CA ALA A 548 -26.85 20.28 12.52
C ALA A 548 -26.93 20.70 11.05
N VAL A 549 -26.64 21.96 10.73
CA VAL A 549 -26.56 22.46 9.35
C VAL A 549 -25.43 21.72 8.59
N ASP A 550 -24.25 21.66 9.17
CA ASP A 550 -23.12 20.94 8.57
C ASP A 550 -23.44 19.45 8.32
N LYS A 551 -24.03 18.79 9.29
CA LYS A 551 -24.48 17.39 9.14
C LYS A 551 -25.49 17.21 8.02
N GLY A 552 -26.45 18.10 7.89
CA GLY A 552 -27.46 18.09 6.82
C GLY A 552 -26.81 18.26 5.44
N ILE A 553 -25.86 19.15 5.32
CA ILE A 553 -25.09 19.38 4.09
C ILE A 553 -24.31 18.13 3.70
N GLN A 554 -23.59 17.52 4.64
CA GLN A 554 -22.81 16.32 4.39
C GLN A 554 -23.68 15.12 3.99
N GLU A 555 -24.84 14.95 4.60
CA GLU A 555 -25.79 13.90 4.21
C GLU A 555 -26.29 14.10 2.77
N GLN A 556 -26.60 15.33 2.38
CA GLN A 556 -27.01 15.63 1.00
C GLN A 556 -25.85 15.44 0.01
N MET A 557 -24.62 15.77 0.39
CA MET A 557 -23.43 15.51 -0.43
C MET A 557 -23.28 14.02 -0.74
N ARG A 558 -23.51 13.15 0.23
CA ARG A 558 -23.44 11.69 0.02
C ARG A 558 -24.53 11.19 -0.93
N SER A 559 -25.66 11.83 -0.94
CA SER A 559 -26.81 11.48 -1.81
C SER A 559 -26.70 12.06 -3.21
N GLY A 560 -25.78 12.99 -3.44
CA GLY A 560 -25.58 13.67 -4.72
C GLY A 560 -26.71 14.61 -5.12
N VAL A 561 -26.57 15.23 -6.29
CA VAL A 561 -27.55 16.17 -6.84
C VAL A 561 -27.88 15.89 -8.32
N LEU A 562 -27.05 15.14 -9.04
CA LEU A 562 -27.26 14.76 -10.44
C LEU A 562 -27.82 13.35 -10.59
N ALA A 563 -27.11 12.38 -10.08
CA ALA A 563 -27.36 10.95 -10.32
C ALA A 563 -27.26 10.10 -9.05
N GLY A 564 -27.22 10.73 -7.89
CA GLY A 564 -27.15 10.06 -6.60
C GLY A 564 -25.74 9.59 -6.19
N TYR A 565 -24.70 10.16 -6.80
CA TYR A 565 -23.31 9.87 -6.42
C TYR A 565 -22.75 10.94 -5.49
N PRO A 566 -21.80 10.59 -4.59
CA PRO A 566 -21.23 11.57 -3.67
C PRO A 566 -20.61 12.78 -4.37
N VAL A 567 -20.84 13.96 -3.80
CA VAL A 567 -20.25 15.22 -4.25
C VAL A 567 -18.87 15.40 -3.61
N LEU A 568 -17.84 15.71 -4.41
CA LEU A 568 -16.47 15.92 -3.97
C LEU A 568 -16.03 17.37 -4.12
N ASP A 569 -15.04 17.77 -3.31
CA ASP A 569 -14.27 19.01 -3.44
C ASP A 569 -15.14 20.27 -3.43
N VAL A 570 -15.81 20.49 -2.31
CA VAL A 570 -16.75 21.61 -2.11
C VAL A 570 -16.47 22.28 -0.78
N LYS A 571 -16.50 23.62 -0.80
CA LYS A 571 -16.48 24.47 0.38
C LYS A 571 -17.86 25.09 0.58
N VAL A 572 -18.44 24.93 1.75
CA VAL A 572 -19.71 25.52 2.12
C VAL A 572 -19.51 26.47 3.28
N THR A 573 -19.94 27.70 3.10
CA THR A 573 -19.94 28.75 4.13
C THR A 573 -21.36 29.07 4.56
N LEU A 574 -21.65 28.88 5.83
CA LEU A 574 -22.88 29.34 6.46
C LEU A 574 -22.65 30.78 6.92
N PHE A 575 -23.27 31.75 6.22
CA PHE A 575 -23.00 33.17 6.46
C PHE A 575 -24.17 33.95 7.01
N ASP A 576 -25.41 33.47 6.87
CA ASP A 576 -26.62 34.11 7.41
C ASP A 576 -27.72 33.08 7.65
N GLY A 577 -28.80 33.53 8.24
CA GLY A 577 -29.99 32.74 8.51
C GLY A 577 -30.91 33.45 9.48
N SER A 578 -31.95 32.76 9.93
CA SER A 578 -32.84 33.22 10.99
C SER A 578 -33.37 32.03 11.78
N TYR A 579 -33.87 32.27 12.97
CA TYR A 579 -34.47 31.27 13.83
C TYR A 579 -35.81 31.74 14.42
N HIS A 580 -36.59 30.78 14.88
CA HIS A 580 -37.83 31.03 15.61
C HIS A 580 -37.71 30.47 17.01
N ASP A 581 -38.06 31.28 18.02
CA ASP A 581 -37.84 30.94 19.43
C ASP A 581 -38.50 29.64 19.88
N VAL A 582 -39.59 29.21 19.27
CA VAL A 582 -40.35 28.01 19.63
C VAL A 582 -40.16 26.86 18.64
N ASP A 583 -40.17 27.17 17.34
CA ASP A 583 -40.28 26.19 16.26
C ASP A 583 -38.90 25.72 15.71
N SER A 584 -37.82 26.41 16.09
CA SER A 584 -36.48 25.99 15.67
C SER A 584 -35.96 24.80 16.47
N SER A 585 -35.30 23.89 15.76
CA SER A 585 -34.72 22.67 16.32
C SER A 585 -33.50 22.23 15.50
N GLU A 586 -32.67 21.34 16.05
CA GLU A 586 -31.57 20.73 15.31
C GLU A 586 -32.05 20.02 14.04
N MET A 587 -33.17 19.31 14.14
CA MET A 587 -33.77 18.62 12.99
C MET A 587 -34.19 19.62 11.87
N ALA A 588 -34.83 20.73 12.23
CA ALA A 588 -35.25 21.74 11.26
C ALA A 588 -34.04 22.37 10.55
N PHE A 589 -32.99 22.71 11.26
CA PHE A 589 -31.75 23.24 10.68
C PHE A 589 -30.97 22.22 9.86
N LYS A 590 -30.97 20.97 10.26
CA LYS A 590 -30.41 19.89 9.47
C LYS A 590 -31.10 19.75 8.11
N ILE A 591 -32.43 19.77 8.10
CA ILE A 591 -33.22 19.72 6.88
C ILE A 591 -33.01 21.00 6.03
N ALA A 592 -32.98 22.16 6.66
CA ALA A 592 -32.70 23.43 5.97
C ALA A 592 -31.32 23.44 5.29
N GLY A 593 -30.30 22.96 5.97
CA GLY A 593 -28.97 22.81 5.40
C GLY A 593 -28.93 21.86 4.22
N SER A 594 -29.57 20.70 4.35
CA SER A 594 -29.72 19.72 3.27
C SER A 594 -30.45 20.29 2.05
N MET A 595 -31.58 20.94 2.26
CA MET A 595 -32.36 21.56 1.19
C MET A 595 -31.60 22.69 0.50
N GLY A 596 -30.93 23.54 1.27
CA GLY A 596 -30.11 24.64 0.75
C GLY A 596 -28.97 24.16 -0.10
N PHE A 597 -28.26 23.15 0.37
CA PHE A 597 -27.18 22.54 -0.40
C PHE A 597 -27.68 21.90 -1.70
N LYS A 598 -28.73 21.12 -1.66
CA LYS A 598 -29.33 20.49 -2.84
C LYS A 598 -29.72 21.52 -3.90
N LYS A 599 -30.40 22.58 -3.50
CA LYS A 599 -30.80 23.67 -4.39
C LYS A 599 -29.60 24.41 -4.97
N GLY A 600 -28.64 24.78 -4.14
CA GLY A 600 -27.47 25.53 -4.56
C GLY A 600 -26.54 24.68 -5.44
N ALA A 601 -26.34 23.43 -5.12
CA ALA A 601 -25.54 22.53 -5.92
C ALA A 601 -26.12 22.29 -7.32
N ALA A 602 -27.46 22.23 -7.44
CA ALA A 602 -28.13 22.14 -8.73
C ALA A 602 -27.91 23.39 -9.62
N GLU A 603 -27.74 24.56 -9.01
CA GLU A 603 -27.47 25.83 -9.70
C GLU A 603 -25.95 26.08 -9.93
N ALA A 604 -25.08 25.31 -9.26
CA ALA A 604 -23.62 25.45 -9.29
C ALA A 604 -22.92 24.71 -10.44
N ASN A 605 -23.62 24.43 -11.51
CA ASN A 605 -23.13 23.68 -12.66
C ASN A 605 -22.53 22.33 -12.26
N PRO A 606 -23.34 21.43 -11.68
CA PRO A 606 -22.83 20.13 -11.26
C PRO A 606 -22.43 19.26 -12.45
N VAL A 607 -21.35 18.52 -12.30
CA VAL A 607 -20.81 17.62 -13.32
C VAL A 607 -20.56 16.23 -12.75
N LEU A 608 -20.68 15.21 -13.59
CA LEU A 608 -20.37 13.84 -13.23
C LEU A 608 -18.88 13.57 -13.41
N LEU A 609 -18.28 12.94 -12.42
CA LEU A 609 -16.89 12.48 -12.45
C LEU A 609 -16.83 10.97 -12.64
N GLU A 610 -15.94 10.52 -13.50
CA GLU A 610 -15.64 9.11 -13.72
C GLU A 610 -14.22 8.76 -13.28
N PRO A 611 -13.99 7.56 -12.71
CA PRO A 611 -12.65 7.12 -12.38
C PRO A 611 -11.84 6.87 -13.65
N THR A 612 -10.65 7.47 -13.69
CA THR A 612 -9.69 7.32 -14.78
C THR A 612 -8.51 6.47 -14.31
N MET A 613 -8.14 5.51 -15.13
CA MET A 613 -7.07 4.56 -14.85
C MET A 613 -5.82 4.93 -15.62
N LYS A 614 -4.68 4.77 -14.98
CA LYS A 614 -3.36 4.84 -15.61
C LYS A 614 -3.01 3.45 -16.12
N VAL A 615 -2.94 3.32 -17.44
CA VAL A 615 -2.71 2.04 -18.11
C VAL A 615 -1.34 2.07 -18.81
N GLU A 616 -0.57 1.00 -18.65
CA GLU A 616 0.66 0.78 -19.39
C GLU A 616 0.60 -0.59 -20.04
N VAL A 617 0.78 -0.63 -21.36
CA VAL A 617 0.78 -1.85 -22.15
C VAL A 617 2.18 -2.10 -22.67
N THR A 618 2.70 -3.30 -22.44
CA THR A 618 3.94 -3.80 -22.99
C THR A 618 3.62 -4.78 -24.13
N THR A 619 3.98 -4.44 -25.34
CA THR A 619 3.65 -5.21 -26.54
C THR A 619 4.83 -5.28 -27.50
N PRO A 620 4.97 -6.39 -28.27
CA PRO A 620 5.83 -6.39 -29.45
C PRO A 620 5.44 -5.30 -30.44
N GLU A 621 6.40 -4.76 -31.16
CA GLU A 621 6.20 -3.66 -32.12
C GLU A 621 5.14 -3.98 -33.18
N ASP A 622 5.02 -5.23 -33.60
CA ASP A 622 4.07 -5.68 -34.61
C ASP A 622 2.61 -5.42 -34.24
N TRP A 623 2.26 -5.42 -32.96
CA TRP A 623 0.89 -5.16 -32.47
C TRP A 623 0.71 -3.77 -31.87
N MET A 624 1.71 -2.91 -31.90
CA MET A 624 1.63 -1.57 -31.31
C MET A 624 0.46 -0.76 -31.90
N GLY A 625 0.28 -0.79 -33.23
CA GLY A 625 -0.82 -0.09 -33.89
C GLY A 625 -2.20 -0.57 -33.45
N ASP A 626 -2.39 -1.87 -33.31
CA ASP A 626 -3.65 -2.46 -32.85
C ASP A 626 -3.93 -2.11 -31.38
N VAL A 627 -2.92 -2.12 -30.53
CA VAL A 627 -3.03 -1.76 -29.12
C VAL A 627 -3.40 -0.28 -28.96
N VAL A 628 -2.71 0.61 -29.68
CA VAL A 628 -3.01 2.05 -29.66
C VAL A 628 -4.42 2.33 -30.19
N GLY A 629 -4.81 1.69 -31.29
CA GLY A 629 -6.15 1.80 -31.86
C GLY A 629 -7.24 1.36 -30.88
N ASP A 630 -7.03 0.27 -30.17
CA ASP A 630 -7.98 -0.22 -29.18
C ASP A 630 -8.09 0.71 -27.95
N LEU A 631 -6.96 1.21 -27.43
CA LEU A 631 -6.96 2.18 -26.35
C LEU A 631 -7.68 3.47 -26.73
N ASN A 632 -7.48 3.97 -27.95
CA ASN A 632 -8.21 5.14 -28.45
C ASN A 632 -9.72 4.87 -28.57
N ARG A 633 -10.11 3.70 -29.03
CA ARG A 633 -11.52 3.28 -29.06
C ARG A 633 -12.15 3.24 -27.66
N ARG A 634 -11.38 2.93 -26.64
CA ARG A 634 -11.77 2.93 -25.22
C ARG A 634 -11.72 4.31 -24.58
N ARG A 635 -11.75 5.37 -25.34
CA ARG A 635 -11.62 6.77 -24.90
C ARG A 635 -10.31 7.05 -24.14
N GLY A 636 -9.27 6.26 -24.43
CA GLY A 636 -7.95 6.45 -23.84
C GLY A 636 -7.22 7.64 -24.43
N MET A 637 -6.49 8.34 -23.59
CA MET A 637 -5.54 9.40 -23.98
C MET A 637 -4.13 8.84 -23.90
N ILE A 638 -3.50 8.65 -25.06
CA ILE A 638 -2.12 8.17 -25.14
C ILE A 638 -1.19 9.29 -24.63
N GLU A 639 -0.41 9.01 -23.60
CA GLU A 639 0.54 9.96 -23.03
C GLU A 639 1.95 9.79 -23.57
N GLY A 640 2.32 8.59 -23.96
CA GLY A 640 3.65 8.32 -24.47
C GLY A 640 3.84 6.90 -24.95
N MET A 641 4.86 6.71 -25.76
CA MET A 641 5.34 5.41 -26.21
C MET A 641 6.86 5.38 -26.02
N GLU A 642 7.36 4.33 -25.40
CA GLU A 642 8.78 4.15 -25.15
C GLU A 642 9.24 2.82 -25.76
N ASP A 643 10.49 2.81 -26.18
CA ASP A 643 11.15 1.60 -26.65
C ASP A 643 11.64 0.78 -25.45
N GLY A 644 11.24 -0.48 -25.40
CA GLY A 644 11.78 -1.47 -24.48
C GLY A 644 12.93 -2.25 -25.10
N VAL A 645 13.23 -3.37 -24.48
CA VAL A 645 14.29 -4.29 -24.95
C VAL A 645 13.77 -5.17 -26.10
N ALA A 646 14.62 -5.41 -27.10
CA ALA A 646 14.38 -6.41 -28.16
C ALA A 646 13.08 -6.26 -28.94
N GLY A 647 12.74 -5.06 -29.37
CA GLY A 647 11.57 -4.81 -30.20
C GLY A 647 10.24 -4.77 -29.43
N ILE A 648 10.30 -4.60 -28.14
CA ILE A 648 9.14 -4.38 -27.28
C ILE A 648 8.86 -2.89 -27.19
N LYS A 649 7.58 -2.51 -27.24
CA LYS A 649 7.09 -1.14 -27.05
C LYS A 649 6.27 -1.05 -25.77
N MET A 650 6.42 0.06 -25.07
CA MET A 650 5.64 0.41 -23.89
C MET A 650 4.72 1.57 -24.24
N ILE A 651 3.42 1.39 -24.03
CA ILE A 651 2.40 2.40 -24.33
C ILE A 651 1.76 2.83 -23.03
N ARG A 652 1.79 4.11 -22.75
CA ARG A 652 1.13 4.72 -21.57
C ARG A 652 -0.10 5.48 -22.00
N ALA A 653 -1.19 5.24 -21.27
CA ALA A 653 -2.46 5.92 -21.54
C ALA A 653 -3.23 6.14 -20.25
N LYS A 654 -4.12 7.14 -20.27
CA LYS A 654 -5.17 7.32 -19.28
C LYS A 654 -6.49 6.91 -19.90
N VAL A 655 -7.17 5.95 -19.30
CA VAL A 655 -8.40 5.37 -19.81
C VAL A 655 -9.48 5.32 -18.74
N PRO A 656 -10.73 5.71 -19.03
CA PRO A 656 -11.81 5.56 -18.08
C PRO A 656 -12.02 4.10 -17.66
N LEU A 657 -12.22 3.84 -16.38
CA LEU A 657 -12.43 2.48 -15.86
C LEU A 657 -13.58 1.76 -16.54
N SER A 658 -14.67 2.48 -16.86
CA SER A 658 -15.85 1.91 -17.54
C SER A 658 -15.53 1.26 -18.89
N GLU A 659 -14.47 1.68 -19.54
CA GLU A 659 -14.00 1.16 -20.85
C GLU A 659 -12.97 0.03 -20.73
N MET A 660 -12.52 -0.27 -19.50
CA MET A 660 -11.45 -1.24 -19.26
C MET A 660 -11.94 -2.64 -18.87
N PHE A 661 -13.23 -2.83 -18.68
CA PHE A 661 -13.77 -4.16 -18.38
C PHE A 661 -13.51 -5.13 -19.52
N GLY A 662 -13.00 -6.31 -19.18
CA GLY A 662 -12.66 -7.35 -20.16
C GLY A 662 -11.41 -7.06 -21.00
N TYR A 663 -10.65 -6.03 -20.69
CA TYR A 663 -9.46 -5.65 -21.47
C TYR A 663 -8.39 -6.73 -21.53
N ALA A 664 -8.18 -7.48 -20.44
CA ALA A 664 -7.22 -8.58 -20.40
C ALA A 664 -7.49 -9.62 -21.49
N THR A 665 -8.75 -10.00 -21.69
CA THR A 665 -9.18 -10.94 -22.71
C THR A 665 -9.00 -10.37 -24.11
N ASP A 666 -9.42 -9.13 -24.32
CA ASP A 666 -9.29 -8.46 -25.62
C ASP A 666 -7.83 -8.27 -26.03
N LEU A 667 -6.98 -7.86 -25.09
CA LEU A 667 -5.54 -7.71 -25.34
C LEU A 667 -4.87 -9.04 -25.73
N ARG A 668 -5.20 -10.12 -25.03
CA ARG A 668 -4.71 -11.46 -25.38
C ARG A 668 -5.15 -11.90 -26.78
N SER A 669 -6.40 -11.68 -27.13
CA SER A 669 -6.95 -12.02 -28.43
C SER A 669 -6.28 -11.25 -29.56
N GLN A 670 -6.04 -9.96 -29.36
CA GLN A 670 -5.40 -9.08 -30.36
C GLN A 670 -3.93 -9.38 -30.57
N THR A 671 -3.21 -9.76 -29.51
CA THR A 671 -1.76 -9.90 -29.52
C THR A 671 -1.27 -11.35 -29.42
N GLN A 672 -2.17 -12.32 -29.57
CA GLN A 672 -1.87 -13.74 -29.44
C GLN A 672 -1.16 -14.10 -28.11
N GLY A 673 -1.55 -13.42 -27.04
CA GLY A 673 -0.98 -13.60 -25.71
C GLY A 673 0.40 -12.99 -25.49
N ARG A 674 0.92 -12.20 -26.44
CA ARG A 674 2.28 -11.63 -26.37
C ARG A 674 2.37 -10.29 -25.67
N ALA A 675 1.25 -9.60 -25.48
CA ALA A 675 1.21 -8.35 -24.74
C ALA A 675 0.76 -8.57 -23.29
N SER A 676 1.25 -7.73 -22.42
CA SER A 676 0.82 -7.63 -21.03
C SER A 676 0.47 -6.18 -20.72
N TYR A 677 -0.35 -5.96 -19.68
CA TYR A 677 -0.67 -4.61 -19.22
C TYR A 677 -0.72 -4.54 -17.72
N SER A 678 -0.56 -3.33 -17.21
CA SER A 678 -0.86 -2.97 -15.84
C SER A 678 -1.82 -1.79 -15.82
N MET A 679 -2.63 -1.71 -14.79
CA MET A 679 -3.64 -0.67 -14.62
C MET A 679 -3.74 -0.30 -13.15
N GLU A 680 -3.74 1.01 -12.88
CA GLU A 680 -3.94 1.54 -11.54
C GLU A 680 -4.89 2.74 -11.57
N PHE A 681 -5.60 2.98 -10.47
CA PHE A 681 -6.41 4.17 -10.33
C PHE A 681 -5.54 5.43 -10.33
N PHE A 682 -5.92 6.41 -11.14
CA PHE A 682 -5.24 7.69 -11.23
C PHE A 682 -6.02 8.81 -10.52
N ASN A 683 -7.19 9.16 -11.03
CA ASN A 683 -8.05 10.20 -10.45
C ASN A 683 -9.50 10.07 -10.94
N TYR A 684 -10.35 10.95 -10.42
CA TYR A 684 -11.67 11.21 -10.96
C TYR A 684 -11.60 12.40 -11.94
N SER A 685 -12.04 12.20 -13.17
CA SER A 685 -12.10 13.24 -14.19
C SER A 685 -13.52 13.43 -14.71
N GLU A 686 -13.80 14.61 -15.25
CA GLU A 686 -15.11 14.95 -15.76
C GLU A 686 -15.52 14.02 -16.93
N ALA A 687 -16.67 13.38 -16.79
CA ALA A 687 -17.21 12.54 -17.84
C ALA A 687 -17.71 13.39 -19.03
N PRO A 688 -17.48 12.96 -20.28
CA PRO A 688 -18.04 13.63 -21.45
C PRO A 688 -19.57 13.74 -21.36
N ASN A 689 -20.15 14.79 -21.95
CA ASN A 689 -21.58 15.08 -21.83
C ASN A 689 -22.49 13.92 -22.27
N ASN A 690 -22.12 13.21 -23.32
CA ASN A 690 -22.89 12.05 -23.82
C ASN A 690 -22.85 10.88 -22.81
N VAL A 691 -21.72 10.62 -22.21
CA VAL A 691 -21.55 9.59 -21.17
C VAL A 691 -22.29 9.97 -19.90
N ALA A 692 -22.10 11.20 -19.44
CA ALA A 692 -22.78 11.72 -18.24
C ALA A 692 -24.30 11.66 -18.40
N ARG A 693 -24.84 12.07 -19.55
CA ARG A 693 -26.29 12.00 -19.82
C ARG A 693 -26.82 10.58 -19.75
N ALA A 694 -26.14 9.63 -20.38
CA ALA A 694 -26.55 8.21 -20.37
C ALA A 694 -26.61 7.65 -18.95
N ILE A 695 -25.63 8.00 -18.11
CA ILE A 695 -25.56 7.56 -16.72
C ILE A 695 -26.67 8.22 -15.87
N ILE A 696 -26.90 9.52 -16.03
CA ILE A 696 -27.95 10.26 -15.33
C ILE A 696 -29.33 9.69 -15.70
N GLU A 697 -29.59 9.48 -16.98
CA GLU A 697 -30.88 8.93 -17.48
C GLU A 697 -31.11 7.49 -16.98
N SER A 698 -30.07 6.69 -16.80
CA SER A 698 -30.20 5.33 -16.27
C SER A 698 -30.55 5.27 -14.77
N ARG A 699 -30.41 6.39 -14.07
CA ARG A 699 -30.66 6.52 -12.63
C ARG A 699 -32.01 7.17 -12.28
N ILE A 700 -32.61 7.86 -13.23
CA ILE A 700 -33.95 8.43 -13.12
C ILE A 700 -34.99 7.35 -13.46
#